data_8164cd8444156b7863671dd09df69737
#
_entry.id   8164cd8444156b7863671dd09df69737
#
_cell.length_a   1.000
_cell.length_b   1.000
_cell.length_c   1.000
_cell.angle_alpha   90.00
_cell.angle_beta   90.00
_cell.angle_gamma   90.00
#
_symmetry.space_group_name_H-M   'P 1'
#
loop_
_entity.id
_entity.type
_entity.pdbx_description
1 polymer ?
#
loop_
_entity_poly.entity_id
_entity_poly.type
_entity_poly.pdbx_seq_one_letter_code
_entity_poly.pdbx_strand_id
1 'polypeptide(L)'
;DLRDAVGAMHGHAEGGAAVRGGRLVLDGVNAWVATEPLPVDVREKSLEVWVALAGLDQKGGGALTVQTPDSENFDSIVFGERESARWIAGSDFFRRTEDVGGPAETAKPGELVHLVAVYGSDHSIALYRNGAPYGKSYQRGTLQPFSAGHARVVFGKRHLATGITALAGEVEEARLYGRALTADEVAASFRAGALSMAAETLTKALTPAELAKRSNLNRELDQLRATQARILESPHLTEAWKSAWVDAAKNNANPLHPWAKLASLTGAEFQAGWSELALFWKGELAGRREFNRTNFTSGWNLRTQQSRTWFMDGGDARPGAGVQNGDPEPVGGFSVEFQGDRVLRGLYPAGVFSHSLTRKHSGVFTSPRFKVETDSISVRGLGERSMVRLVVENYAIGGGGLYPAANLNADQMRWRRLDTAYRKGSNAYLEFVSADDSPNSGSSEGGRAHFGAAEVVFHTGPLPPKELVEPAAFFLGASEPPASLTELAELYRRRLTAAVQHWRDGSLSEEEQGFLDYFVRQDLLPTSLKHLPRLSDSVASYRRLEAEIPVPRRAPGVHEAVAFNQPLFVRGQMTQPGEPVPRRFLEMFDDRPFQTSSSGRLELANKVASATNPLTTRVIVNRLWHHLFGRGLVGTVDNFGRLGDKPTHPELLDYLATRFVEQGWSMKETIRFLVTSRAFRQEAMPSSDARRIDPANLLLSHAPVRRLEAEAIRDAMLTVSGEVDLKMYGPGVTVYYIAKTEGGGPKGPLDGERRRSVYQRIRRNAANPFLEAFDAPKPVSTRGRRDATNVPAQSLTLLNDPFVIDQSTKWAKALMKDGRSRDERVKAMIVQALGRPASDEDLAGSREFLLELAAEHSIPPQDLSSSERVWQDFAQSLFCLKEFIYVD
;
A
#
# COMPACT_ATOMS: atom_id res chain seq x y z
N ASP A 1 -0.17 -23.38 3.90
CA ASP A 1 1.17 -23.96 3.74
C ASP A 1 1.94 -23.80 5.06
N LEU A 2 3.16 -24.36 5.13
CA LEU A 2 4.02 -24.28 6.32
C LEU A 2 5.11 -23.20 6.19
N ARG A 3 4.89 -22.21 5.35
CA ARG A 3 5.84 -21.12 5.17
C ARG A 3 5.63 -20.05 6.22
N ASP A 4 6.73 -19.56 6.77
CA ASP A 4 6.72 -18.34 7.56
C ASP A 4 6.38 -17.14 6.68
N ALA A 5 5.31 -16.44 7.02
CA ALA A 5 4.82 -15.29 6.26
C ALA A 5 5.60 -13.98 6.53
N VAL A 6 6.41 -13.97 7.60
CA VAL A 6 7.13 -12.77 8.05
C VAL A 6 8.65 -12.92 7.91
N GLY A 7 9.17 -14.15 8.02
CA GLY A 7 10.59 -14.43 8.08
C GLY A 7 11.00 -15.69 7.30
N ALA A 8 12.00 -16.39 7.84
CA ALA A 8 12.59 -17.58 7.21
C ALA A 8 12.36 -18.87 8.04
N MET A 9 11.49 -18.85 9.05
CA MET A 9 11.22 -20.00 9.92
C MET A 9 10.20 -20.96 9.29
N HIS A 10 10.50 -21.48 8.09
CA HIS A 10 9.59 -22.41 7.42
C HIS A 10 9.45 -23.71 8.21
N GLY A 11 8.23 -24.27 8.23
CA GLY A 11 7.92 -25.49 8.96
C GLY A 11 8.15 -26.75 8.12
N HIS A 12 8.63 -27.80 8.77
CA HIS A 12 8.79 -29.14 8.22
C HIS A 12 7.85 -30.12 8.92
N ALA A 13 6.99 -30.76 8.11
CA ALA A 13 5.99 -31.70 8.63
C ALA A 13 6.60 -33.09 8.84
N GLU A 14 6.29 -33.69 9.99
CA GLU A 14 6.75 -34.99 10.44
C GLU A 14 5.59 -35.87 10.91
N GLY A 15 5.78 -37.17 10.91
CA GLY A 15 4.86 -38.12 11.49
C GLY A 15 3.44 -38.15 10.90
N GLY A 16 3.25 -37.64 9.68
CA GLY A 16 1.98 -37.62 9.04
C GLY A 16 1.22 -36.27 9.17
N ALA A 17 1.85 -35.25 9.73
CA ALA A 17 1.32 -33.88 9.72
C ALA A 17 1.15 -33.41 8.28
N ALA A 18 0.02 -32.81 7.97
CA ALA A 18 -0.28 -32.36 6.62
C ALA A 18 -1.12 -31.07 6.63
N VAL A 19 -0.97 -30.24 5.62
CA VAL A 19 -1.86 -29.10 5.41
C VAL A 19 -3.04 -29.53 4.55
N ARG A 20 -4.26 -29.37 5.07
CA ARG A 20 -5.51 -29.69 4.37
C ARG A 20 -6.48 -28.53 4.56
N GLY A 21 -7.07 -28.04 3.49
CA GLY A 21 -8.03 -26.94 3.57
C GLY A 21 -7.46 -25.64 4.16
N GLY A 22 -6.15 -25.43 4.06
CA GLY A 22 -5.48 -24.25 4.63
C GLY A 22 -5.00 -24.42 6.06
N ARG A 23 -5.37 -25.48 6.78
CA ARG A 23 -5.01 -25.76 8.17
C ARG A 23 -3.97 -26.86 8.28
N LEU A 24 -3.07 -26.74 9.25
CA LEU A 24 -2.20 -27.84 9.67
C LEU A 24 -3.01 -28.85 10.46
N VAL A 25 -3.11 -30.07 9.93
CA VAL A 25 -3.83 -31.19 10.57
C VAL A 25 -2.85 -32.05 11.37
N LEU A 26 -3.18 -32.29 12.64
CA LEU A 26 -2.42 -33.05 13.63
C LEU A 26 -3.26 -34.24 14.11
N ASP A 27 -2.69 -35.43 14.07
CA ASP A 27 -3.40 -36.70 14.31
C ASP A 27 -3.53 -37.12 15.80
N GLY A 28 -2.85 -36.43 16.71
CA GLY A 28 -2.83 -36.77 18.13
C GLY A 28 -1.93 -37.96 18.49
N VAL A 29 -1.21 -38.51 17.51
CA VAL A 29 -0.37 -39.71 17.71
C VAL A 29 1.09 -39.41 17.39
N ASN A 30 1.38 -39.11 16.13
CA ASN A 30 2.74 -38.90 15.66
C ASN A 30 2.92 -37.59 14.87
N ALA A 31 1.86 -36.94 14.41
CA ALA A 31 1.91 -35.76 13.58
C ALA A 31 2.43 -34.53 14.35
N TRP A 32 3.46 -33.91 13.83
CA TRP A 32 4.02 -32.66 14.38
C TRP A 32 4.75 -31.85 13.28
N VAL A 33 5.02 -30.61 13.58
CA VAL A 33 5.80 -29.71 12.69
C VAL A 33 6.88 -29.03 13.51
N ALA A 34 8.09 -28.94 12.98
CA ALA A 34 9.14 -28.06 13.51
C ALA A 34 9.56 -27.04 12.46
N THR A 35 9.89 -25.84 12.90
CA THR A 35 10.40 -24.79 12.01
C THR A 35 11.93 -24.84 11.88
N GLU A 36 12.45 -24.12 10.92
CA GLU A 36 13.85 -23.68 10.91
C GLU A 36 14.17 -22.95 12.23
N PRO A 37 15.45 -22.89 12.64
CA PRO A 37 15.85 -22.19 13.85
C PRO A 37 15.45 -20.73 13.89
N LEU A 38 15.22 -20.17 15.07
CA LEU A 38 14.95 -18.77 15.30
C LEU A 38 16.05 -17.89 14.68
N PRO A 39 15.71 -16.85 13.92
CA PRO A 39 16.71 -15.96 13.33
C PRO A 39 17.23 -14.89 14.30
N VAL A 40 16.57 -14.71 15.45
CA VAL A 40 16.89 -13.70 16.47
C VAL A 40 16.78 -14.28 17.87
N ASP A 41 17.47 -13.68 18.83
CA ASP A 41 17.31 -14.01 20.24
C ASP A 41 15.93 -13.59 20.74
N VAL A 42 15.26 -14.47 21.47
CA VAL A 42 13.93 -14.24 22.04
C VAL A 42 13.98 -14.46 23.55
N ARG A 43 13.66 -13.44 24.33
CA ARG A 43 13.61 -13.52 25.79
C ARG A 43 12.18 -13.29 26.30
N GLU A 44 11.71 -12.05 26.22
CA GLU A 44 10.28 -11.76 26.36
C GLU A 44 9.56 -12.25 25.12
N LYS A 45 8.37 -12.80 25.29
CA LYS A 45 7.66 -13.34 24.12
C LYS A 45 6.16 -13.48 24.33
N SER A 46 5.47 -13.61 23.22
CA SER A 46 4.09 -14.07 23.20
C SER A 46 3.92 -15.15 22.15
N LEU A 47 3.33 -16.25 22.55
CA LEU A 47 2.95 -17.37 21.70
C LEU A 47 1.47 -17.23 21.39
N GLU A 48 1.09 -17.07 20.14
CA GLU A 48 -0.30 -16.89 19.71
C GLU A 48 -0.68 -17.95 18.70
N VAL A 49 -1.83 -18.59 18.87
CA VAL A 49 -2.28 -19.66 17.96
C VAL A 49 -3.80 -19.70 17.84
N TRP A 50 -4.28 -19.93 16.63
CA TRP A 50 -5.66 -20.31 16.35
C TRP A 50 -5.71 -21.82 16.12
N VAL A 51 -6.34 -22.54 17.04
CA VAL A 51 -6.36 -24.02 17.05
C VAL A 51 -7.79 -24.54 17.20
N ALA A 52 -8.11 -25.59 16.46
CA ALA A 52 -9.35 -26.33 16.62
C ALA A 52 -9.03 -27.75 17.13
N LEU A 53 -9.58 -28.11 18.27
CA LEU A 53 -9.35 -29.44 18.85
C LEU A 53 -10.22 -30.49 18.16
N ALA A 54 -9.67 -31.72 17.99
CA ALA A 54 -10.46 -32.86 17.50
C ALA A 54 -11.42 -33.41 18.57
N GLY A 55 -11.12 -33.20 19.85
CA GLY A 55 -11.91 -33.61 21.02
C GLY A 55 -11.33 -33.03 22.30
N LEU A 56 -12.10 -33.06 23.38
CA LEU A 56 -11.73 -32.48 24.66
C LEU A 56 -11.13 -33.49 25.66
N ASP A 57 -11.05 -34.77 25.33
CA ASP A 57 -10.57 -35.88 26.16
C ASP A 57 -9.07 -36.15 26.03
N GLN A 58 -8.37 -35.41 25.17
CA GLN A 58 -6.93 -35.53 24.93
C GLN A 58 -6.10 -34.92 26.07
N LYS A 59 -4.87 -35.43 26.24
CA LYS A 59 -3.98 -35.03 27.33
C LYS A 59 -2.59 -34.68 26.85
N GLY A 60 -2.14 -33.45 27.15
CA GLY A 60 -0.72 -33.07 27.11
C GLY A 60 -0.15 -32.66 25.74
N GLY A 61 -0.95 -32.50 24.70
CA GLY A 61 -0.48 -32.03 23.41
C GLY A 61 -0.18 -30.53 23.40
N GLY A 62 0.90 -30.08 22.73
CA GLY A 62 1.26 -28.68 22.56
C GLY A 62 0.69 -28.10 21.29
N ALA A 63 -0.07 -27.01 21.39
CA ALA A 63 -0.59 -26.29 20.22
C ALA A 63 0.50 -25.49 19.54
N LEU A 64 1.30 -24.77 20.31
CA LEU A 64 2.43 -23.97 19.86
C LEU A 64 3.52 -23.98 20.93
N THR A 65 4.73 -24.31 20.55
CA THR A 65 5.88 -24.44 21.45
C THR A 65 7.09 -23.74 20.88
N VAL A 66 7.87 -23.06 21.70
CA VAL A 66 9.25 -22.69 21.38
C VAL A 66 10.19 -23.53 22.29
N GLN A 67 11.21 -24.16 21.70
CA GLN A 67 12.11 -25.02 22.41
C GLN A 67 13.55 -24.98 21.94
N THR A 68 14.49 -25.39 22.80
CA THR A 68 15.88 -25.70 22.45
C THR A 68 15.99 -27.06 21.73
N PRO A 69 17.07 -27.33 20.95
CA PRO A 69 17.23 -28.59 20.21
C PRO A 69 17.25 -29.84 21.09
N ASP A 70 17.79 -29.72 22.32
CA ASP A 70 17.85 -30.78 23.31
C ASP A 70 16.51 -31.00 24.06
N SER A 71 15.52 -30.11 23.80
CA SER A 71 14.23 -30.11 24.49
C SER A 71 14.29 -29.88 26.00
N GLU A 72 15.42 -29.42 26.54
CA GLU A 72 15.60 -29.14 27.97
C GLU A 72 14.86 -27.87 28.41
N ASN A 73 14.82 -26.88 27.53
CA ASN A 73 14.10 -25.62 27.74
C ASN A 73 13.01 -25.45 26.68
N PHE A 74 11.77 -25.20 27.12
CA PHE A 74 10.64 -24.94 26.25
C PHE A 74 9.58 -24.12 26.94
N ASP A 75 8.84 -23.34 26.13
CA ASP A 75 7.61 -22.65 26.50
C ASP A 75 6.52 -23.03 25.49
N SER A 76 5.35 -23.46 26.00
CA SER A 76 4.32 -24.09 25.18
C SER A 76 2.92 -23.73 25.65
N ILE A 77 1.97 -23.65 24.72
CA ILE A 77 0.52 -23.67 24.99
C ILE A 77 0.07 -25.15 24.95
N VAL A 78 -0.34 -25.71 26.09
CA VAL A 78 -0.62 -27.14 26.24
C VAL A 78 -2.07 -27.36 26.69
N PHE A 79 -2.72 -28.38 26.12
CA PHE A 79 -4.09 -28.75 26.44
C PHE A 79 -4.18 -30.01 27.29
N GLY A 80 -5.00 -29.99 28.38
CA GLY A 80 -5.45 -31.14 29.12
C GLY A 80 -4.35 -31.85 29.94
N GLU A 81 -3.19 -31.27 30.18
CA GLU A 81 -2.05 -31.97 30.77
C GLU A 81 -2.15 -32.12 32.31
N ARG A 82 -2.48 -31.06 33.03
CA ARG A 82 -2.62 -31.09 34.51
C ARG A 82 -4.06 -31.34 34.92
N GLU A 83 -4.98 -30.62 34.36
CA GLU A 83 -6.41 -30.78 34.53
C GLU A 83 -7.06 -31.06 33.15
N SER A 84 -8.04 -32.00 33.19
CA SER A 84 -8.76 -32.37 31.97
C SER A 84 -9.49 -31.19 31.35
N ALA A 85 -9.46 -31.07 30.02
CA ALA A 85 -10.10 -30.05 29.23
C ALA A 85 -9.71 -28.60 29.59
N ARG A 86 -8.46 -28.36 30.08
CA ARG A 86 -7.99 -27.00 30.37
C ARG A 86 -6.67 -26.70 29.70
N TRP A 87 -6.48 -25.41 29.40
CA TRP A 87 -5.26 -24.88 28.81
C TRP A 87 -4.27 -24.44 29.90
N ILE A 88 -2.99 -24.66 29.64
CA ILE A 88 -1.90 -24.19 30.50
C ILE A 88 -0.76 -23.63 29.66
N ALA A 89 0.00 -22.70 30.22
CA ALA A 89 1.30 -22.29 29.71
C ALA A 89 2.36 -23.30 30.27
N GLY A 90 2.69 -24.32 29.50
CA GLY A 90 3.65 -25.35 29.86
C GLY A 90 5.10 -24.87 29.70
N SER A 91 5.97 -25.12 30.69
CA SER A 91 7.35 -24.66 30.66
C SER A 91 8.26 -25.60 31.44
N ASP A 92 9.42 -25.95 30.88
CA ASP A 92 10.55 -26.62 31.55
C ASP A 92 10.16 -27.77 32.50
N PHE A 93 9.40 -28.74 32.02
CA PHE A 93 8.96 -29.87 32.82
C PHE A 93 8.28 -29.46 34.14
N PHE A 94 7.34 -28.49 34.07
CA PHE A 94 6.59 -27.89 35.19
C PHE A 94 7.40 -27.01 36.14
N ARG A 95 8.68 -26.74 35.90
CA ARG A 95 9.47 -25.84 36.79
C ARG A 95 8.90 -24.42 36.82
N ARG A 96 8.34 -23.95 35.70
CA ARG A 96 7.74 -22.62 35.57
C ARG A 96 6.24 -22.65 35.24
N THR A 97 5.59 -23.80 35.39
CA THR A 97 4.17 -23.97 35.06
C THR A 97 3.33 -23.94 36.35
N GLU A 98 2.29 -23.13 36.36
CA GLU A 98 1.23 -23.16 37.35
C GLU A 98 -0.15 -23.30 36.65
N ASP A 99 -1.14 -23.76 37.41
CA ASP A 99 -2.51 -23.73 36.90
C ASP A 99 -3.05 -22.30 37.02
N VAL A 100 -3.43 -21.73 35.92
CA VAL A 100 -4.02 -20.36 35.87
C VAL A 100 -5.46 -20.31 36.43
N GLY A 101 -6.06 -21.46 36.70
CA GLY A 101 -7.47 -21.52 37.18
C GLY A 101 -8.50 -21.12 36.14
N GLY A 102 -8.17 -21.26 34.86
CA GLY A 102 -9.08 -20.96 33.75
C GLY A 102 -10.26 -21.96 33.67
N PRO A 103 -11.37 -21.62 33.06
CA PRO A 103 -12.51 -22.52 32.87
C PRO A 103 -12.17 -23.71 31.98
N ALA A 104 -12.90 -24.82 32.13
CA ALA A 104 -12.79 -25.94 31.21
C ALA A 104 -13.16 -25.50 29.78
N GLU A 105 -12.46 -26.02 28.75
CA GLU A 105 -12.74 -25.76 27.36
C GLU A 105 -14.12 -26.30 26.95
N THR A 106 -14.86 -25.53 26.20
CA THR A 106 -16.23 -25.83 25.76
C THR A 106 -16.38 -25.78 24.25
N ALA A 107 -15.30 -25.49 23.52
CA ALA A 107 -15.32 -25.47 22.07
C ALA A 107 -15.69 -26.85 21.49
N LYS A 108 -16.53 -26.87 20.50
CA LYS A 108 -16.88 -28.11 19.79
C LYS A 108 -15.70 -28.59 18.94
N PRO A 109 -15.62 -29.92 18.68
CA PRO A 109 -14.62 -30.42 17.74
C PRO A 109 -14.65 -29.64 16.40
N GLY A 110 -13.49 -29.17 15.98
CA GLY A 110 -13.35 -28.34 14.77
C GLY A 110 -13.66 -26.85 14.94
N GLU A 111 -14.11 -26.40 16.10
CA GLU A 111 -14.31 -24.99 16.41
C GLU A 111 -12.97 -24.33 16.78
N LEU A 112 -12.65 -23.21 16.10
CA LEU A 112 -11.40 -22.47 16.35
C LEU A 112 -11.43 -21.75 17.69
N VAL A 113 -10.35 -21.92 18.44
CA VAL A 113 -10.07 -21.20 19.67
C VAL A 113 -8.79 -20.39 19.48
N HIS A 114 -8.83 -19.13 19.84
CA HIS A 114 -7.66 -18.26 19.88
C HIS A 114 -7.00 -18.32 21.27
N LEU A 115 -5.73 -18.61 21.30
CA LEU A 115 -4.94 -18.71 22.51
C LEU A 115 -3.67 -17.87 22.43
N VAL A 116 -3.35 -17.17 23.50
CA VAL A 116 -2.09 -16.43 23.62
C VAL A 116 -1.46 -16.69 24.99
N ALA A 117 -0.21 -17.15 25.01
CA ALA A 117 0.61 -17.21 26.21
C ALA A 117 1.65 -16.08 26.18
N VAL A 118 1.61 -15.21 27.17
CA VAL A 118 2.48 -14.04 27.29
C VAL A 118 3.49 -14.24 28.40
N TYR A 119 4.78 -14.07 28.10
CA TYR A 119 5.90 -14.18 29.01
C TYR A 119 6.57 -12.82 29.16
N GLY A 120 6.31 -12.13 30.26
CA GLY A 120 6.76 -10.76 30.51
C GLY A 120 8.17 -10.67 31.10
N SER A 121 8.81 -9.51 30.93
CA SER A 121 10.15 -9.21 31.47
C SER A 121 10.19 -9.23 32.99
N ASP A 122 9.06 -9.04 33.66
CA ASP A 122 8.86 -9.16 35.09
C ASP A 122 8.71 -10.62 35.56
N HIS A 123 8.96 -11.60 34.68
CA HIS A 123 8.77 -13.03 34.88
C HIS A 123 7.30 -13.47 35.04
N SER A 124 6.35 -12.60 34.71
CA SER A 124 4.94 -12.97 34.68
C SER A 124 4.63 -13.87 33.48
N ILE A 125 3.71 -14.82 33.70
CA ILE A 125 3.14 -15.67 32.69
C ILE A 125 1.62 -15.50 32.72
N ALA A 126 1.04 -15.09 31.59
CA ALA A 126 -0.39 -14.90 31.43
C ALA A 126 -0.91 -15.72 30.25
N LEU A 127 -2.10 -16.28 30.37
CA LEU A 127 -2.77 -16.98 29.29
C LEU A 127 -4.08 -16.25 28.94
N TYR A 128 -4.35 -16.16 27.66
CA TYR A 128 -5.57 -15.55 27.13
C TYR A 128 -6.29 -16.54 26.21
N ARG A 129 -7.62 -16.50 26.24
CA ARG A 129 -8.49 -17.28 25.38
C ARG A 129 -9.53 -16.37 24.71
N ASN A 130 -9.61 -16.42 23.41
CA ASN A 130 -10.54 -15.60 22.62
C ASN A 130 -10.46 -14.10 22.99
N GLY A 131 -9.22 -13.59 23.11
CA GLY A 131 -8.95 -12.18 23.37
C GLY A 131 -9.15 -11.75 24.84
N ALA A 132 -9.61 -12.62 25.73
CA ALA A 132 -9.84 -12.33 27.14
C ALA A 132 -8.87 -13.12 28.04
N PRO A 133 -8.51 -12.61 29.24
CA PRO A 133 -7.68 -13.35 30.19
C PRO A 133 -8.26 -14.73 30.51
N TYR A 134 -7.44 -15.77 30.45
CA TYR A 134 -7.80 -17.14 30.77
C TYR A 134 -7.23 -17.50 32.14
N GLY A 135 -7.98 -17.23 33.17
CA GLY A 135 -7.55 -17.41 34.57
C GLY A 135 -6.67 -16.26 35.08
N LYS A 136 -5.79 -16.54 36.04
CA LYS A 136 -4.92 -15.54 36.68
C LYS A 136 -3.49 -15.67 36.13
N SER A 137 -2.85 -14.52 35.85
CA SER A 137 -1.41 -14.50 35.62
C SER A 137 -0.63 -14.88 36.92
N TYR A 138 0.54 -15.46 36.73
CA TYR A 138 1.39 -15.88 37.83
C TYR A 138 2.85 -15.57 37.55
N GLN A 139 3.70 -15.63 38.59
CA GLN A 139 5.16 -15.52 38.49
C GLN A 139 5.80 -16.76 39.12
N ARG A 140 6.56 -17.50 38.31
CA ARG A 140 7.26 -18.71 38.78
C ARG A 140 8.54 -18.93 37.99
N GLY A 141 9.67 -18.95 38.69
CA GLY A 141 11.00 -19.10 38.08
C GLY A 141 11.44 -17.86 37.30
N THR A 142 12.46 -17.98 36.49
CA THR A 142 13.01 -16.91 35.66
C THR A 142 12.68 -17.11 34.18
N LEU A 143 12.53 -16.02 33.48
CA LEU A 143 12.28 -16.04 32.05
C LEU A 143 13.47 -16.69 31.30
N GLN A 144 13.20 -17.71 30.50
CA GLN A 144 14.23 -18.40 29.72
C GLN A 144 14.47 -17.70 28.37
N PRO A 145 15.73 -17.40 28.03
CA PRO A 145 16.09 -16.92 26.70
C PRO A 145 16.19 -18.08 25.71
N PHE A 146 15.78 -17.83 24.46
CA PHE A 146 15.95 -18.72 23.34
C PHE A 146 16.87 -18.07 22.31
N SER A 147 18.06 -18.59 22.11
CA SER A 147 19.08 -17.98 21.27
C SER A 147 18.85 -18.25 19.79
N ALA A 148 19.20 -17.26 18.96
CA ALA A 148 19.21 -17.36 17.50
C ALA A 148 20.07 -18.57 17.06
N GLY A 149 19.59 -19.28 16.03
CA GLY A 149 20.25 -20.48 15.51
C GLY A 149 20.14 -21.73 16.38
N HIS A 150 19.66 -21.63 17.64
CA HIS A 150 19.62 -22.74 18.57
C HIS A 150 18.22 -23.16 19.03
N ALA A 151 17.21 -22.32 18.88
CA ALA A 151 15.85 -22.67 19.25
C ALA A 151 14.94 -22.71 18.02
N ARG A 152 13.83 -23.41 18.11
CA ARG A 152 12.82 -23.53 17.02
C ARG A 152 11.41 -23.56 17.57
N VAL A 153 10.44 -23.37 16.67
CA VAL A 153 9.01 -23.50 16.98
C VAL A 153 8.53 -24.91 16.62
N VAL A 154 7.64 -25.45 17.43
CA VAL A 154 7.06 -26.79 17.25
C VAL A 154 5.53 -26.71 17.38
N PHE A 155 4.83 -27.46 16.55
CA PHE A 155 3.38 -27.65 16.61
C PHE A 155 3.03 -29.11 16.81
N GLY A 156 1.98 -29.39 17.55
CA GLY A 156 1.48 -30.74 17.81
C GLY A 156 2.07 -31.40 19.06
N LYS A 157 3.24 -30.98 19.48
CA LYS A 157 3.90 -31.55 20.68
C LYS A 157 4.33 -30.47 21.67
N ARG A 158 4.26 -30.75 22.94
CA ARG A 158 4.75 -29.87 24.01
C ARG A 158 6.28 -29.66 23.93
N HIS A 159 7.01 -30.67 23.56
CA HIS A 159 8.44 -30.68 23.21
C HIS A 159 8.79 -31.99 22.48
N LEU A 160 9.97 -32.08 21.89
CA LEU A 160 10.33 -33.21 21.02
C LEU A 160 11.05 -34.37 21.75
N ALA A 161 11.12 -34.38 23.07
CA ALA A 161 11.65 -35.54 23.79
C ALA A 161 10.76 -36.80 23.59
N THR A 162 11.33 -37.99 23.80
CA THR A 162 10.61 -39.25 23.61
C THR A 162 9.45 -39.43 24.61
N GLY A 163 8.39 -40.10 24.17
CA GLY A 163 7.24 -40.47 25.03
C GLY A 163 6.23 -39.34 25.27
N ILE A 164 6.26 -38.26 24.48
CA ILE A 164 5.37 -37.12 24.61
C ILE A 164 4.11 -37.35 23.78
N THR A 165 2.95 -37.10 24.40
CA THR A 165 1.64 -37.08 23.74
C THR A 165 1.54 -35.94 22.71
N ALA A 166 0.92 -36.23 21.57
CA ALA A 166 0.66 -35.26 20.53
C ALA A 166 -0.74 -34.65 20.66
N LEU A 167 -0.94 -33.46 20.12
CA LEU A 167 -2.24 -32.79 20.00
C LEU A 167 -3.01 -33.34 18.80
N ALA A 168 -4.28 -33.67 18.99
CA ALA A 168 -5.19 -33.97 17.91
C ALA A 168 -6.02 -32.74 17.60
N GLY A 169 -5.95 -32.24 16.35
CA GLY A 169 -6.66 -31.04 15.95
C GLY A 169 -6.10 -30.38 14.72
N GLU A 170 -6.47 -29.16 14.52
CA GLU A 170 -6.04 -28.35 13.37
C GLU A 170 -5.51 -27.00 13.87
N VAL A 171 -4.41 -26.52 13.27
CA VAL A 171 -3.89 -25.17 13.49
C VAL A 171 -4.10 -24.36 12.22
N GLU A 172 -4.78 -23.23 12.36
CA GLU A 172 -5.06 -22.33 11.23
C GLU A 172 -3.94 -21.32 11.09
N GLU A 173 -3.54 -20.68 12.18
CA GLU A 173 -2.47 -19.69 12.21
C GLU A 173 -1.75 -19.71 13.56
N ALA A 174 -0.47 -19.37 13.51
CA ALA A 174 0.32 -19.15 14.72
C ALA A 174 1.30 -18.01 14.54
N ARG A 175 1.58 -17.28 15.62
CA ARG A 175 2.49 -16.14 15.62
C ARG A 175 3.40 -16.21 16.86
N LEU A 176 4.68 -15.93 16.64
CA LEU A 176 5.65 -15.74 17.70
C LEU A 176 6.09 -14.27 17.74
N TYR A 177 5.88 -13.61 18.85
CA TYR A 177 6.34 -12.23 19.09
C TYR A 177 7.55 -12.22 20.01
N GLY A 178 8.59 -11.50 19.64
CA GLY A 178 9.78 -11.25 20.48
C GLY A 178 9.55 -10.21 21.58
N ARG A 179 8.31 -10.07 22.06
CA ARG A 179 7.90 -9.15 23.13
C ARG A 179 6.64 -9.67 23.84
N ALA A 180 6.41 -9.20 25.04
CA ALA A 180 5.15 -9.40 25.73
C ALA A 180 4.06 -8.52 25.15
N LEU A 181 2.93 -9.12 24.72
CA LEU A 181 1.73 -8.41 24.30
C LEU A 181 0.92 -7.92 25.51
N THR A 182 0.35 -6.75 25.41
CA THR A 182 -0.63 -6.25 26.39
C THR A 182 -2.00 -6.92 26.20
N ALA A 183 -2.84 -6.89 27.22
CA ALA A 183 -4.21 -7.42 27.13
C ALA A 183 -5.02 -6.80 25.99
N ASP A 184 -4.86 -5.50 25.77
CA ASP A 184 -5.54 -4.78 24.68
C ASP A 184 -5.05 -5.23 23.29
N GLU A 185 -3.75 -5.49 23.14
CA GLU A 185 -3.17 -6.03 21.91
C GLU A 185 -3.66 -7.45 21.64
N VAL A 186 -3.73 -8.30 22.66
CA VAL A 186 -4.29 -9.66 22.54
C VAL A 186 -5.77 -9.60 22.15
N ALA A 187 -6.54 -8.72 22.79
CA ALA A 187 -7.94 -8.53 22.43
C ALA A 187 -8.12 -7.95 21.00
N ALA A 188 -7.21 -7.07 20.59
CA ALA A 188 -7.20 -6.53 19.23
C ALA A 188 -6.83 -7.62 18.20
N SER A 189 -5.84 -8.48 18.50
CA SER A 189 -5.46 -9.60 17.63
C SER A 189 -6.60 -10.60 17.46
N PHE A 190 -7.28 -10.95 18.56
CA PHE A 190 -8.47 -11.81 18.48
C PHE A 190 -9.57 -11.20 17.59
N ARG A 191 -9.87 -9.90 17.73
CA ARG A 191 -10.87 -9.20 16.90
C ARG A 191 -10.46 -9.12 15.43
N ALA A 192 -9.15 -9.01 15.17
CA ALA A 192 -8.62 -9.02 13.81
C ALA A 192 -8.74 -10.40 13.14
N GLY A 193 -8.81 -11.46 13.95
CA GLY A 193 -8.88 -12.85 13.48
C GLY A 193 -7.54 -13.36 12.92
N ALA A 194 -7.55 -14.56 12.37
CA ALA A 194 -6.42 -15.12 11.65
C ALA A 194 -6.17 -14.33 10.35
N LEU A 195 -4.95 -13.83 10.15
CA LEU A 195 -4.62 -12.89 9.07
C LEU A 195 -4.35 -13.55 7.71
N SER A 196 -4.29 -14.88 7.64
CA SER A 196 -4.04 -15.59 6.39
C SER A 196 -5.33 -15.85 5.60
N MET A 197 -6.06 -14.79 5.24
CA MET A 197 -7.06 -14.95 4.20
C MET A 197 -6.44 -14.69 2.82
N ALA A 198 -5.78 -15.71 2.26
CA ALA A 198 -5.66 -15.82 0.81
C ALA A 198 -7.06 -15.79 0.19
N ALA A 199 -7.24 -15.13 -0.95
CA ALA A 199 -8.54 -15.03 -1.61
C ALA A 199 -9.13 -16.41 -2.02
N GLU A 200 -8.30 -17.45 -2.13
CA GLU A 200 -8.72 -18.86 -2.15
C GLU A 200 -9.35 -19.29 -0.83
N THR A 201 -8.92 -18.75 0.28
CA THR A 201 -9.47 -19.00 1.61
C THR A 201 -10.76 -18.19 1.83
N LEU A 202 -10.94 -17.02 1.21
CA LEU A 202 -12.24 -16.32 1.20
C LEU A 202 -13.28 -17.06 0.34
N THR A 203 -12.89 -17.67 -0.75
CA THR A 203 -13.79 -18.54 -1.54
C THR A 203 -13.92 -19.95 -0.95
N LYS A 204 -12.90 -20.41 -0.18
CA LYS A 204 -12.91 -21.69 0.57
C LYS A 204 -13.25 -21.53 2.06
N ALA A 205 -13.15 -20.32 2.64
CA ALA A 205 -13.60 -19.97 3.99
C ALA A 205 -15.04 -19.43 4.03
N LEU A 206 -15.67 -19.31 2.88
CA LEU A 206 -17.07 -19.65 2.84
C LEU A 206 -17.13 -21.15 3.14
N THR A 207 -17.27 -21.48 4.41
CA THR A 207 -17.58 -22.82 4.88
C THR A 207 -18.68 -23.43 4.00
N PRO A 208 -18.80 -24.76 3.91
CA PRO A 208 -19.99 -25.39 3.32
C PRO A 208 -21.30 -24.80 3.84
N ALA A 209 -21.32 -24.25 5.07
CA ALA A 209 -22.44 -23.51 5.65
C ALA A 209 -22.62 -22.11 5.03
N GLU A 210 -21.56 -21.44 4.61
CA GLU A 210 -21.62 -20.12 3.97
C GLU A 210 -21.76 -20.23 2.45
N LEU A 211 -21.26 -21.28 1.83
CA LEU A 211 -21.67 -21.73 0.51
C LEU A 211 -23.12 -22.19 0.51
N ALA A 212 -23.59 -22.87 1.55
CA ALA A 212 -24.99 -23.18 1.76
C ALA A 212 -25.82 -21.93 2.12
N LYS A 213 -25.27 -20.92 2.82
CA LYS A 213 -25.89 -19.61 2.98
C LYS A 213 -25.92 -18.83 1.67
N ARG A 214 -24.88 -18.86 0.84
CA ARG A 214 -24.88 -18.30 -0.52
C ARG A 214 -25.89 -19.06 -1.39
N SER A 215 -25.97 -20.38 -1.28
CA SER A 215 -26.98 -21.22 -1.90
C SER A 215 -28.40 -21.03 -1.31
N ASN A 216 -28.51 -20.68 -0.02
CA ASN A 216 -29.77 -20.29 0.60
C ASN A 216 -30.19 -18.85 0.22
N LEU A 217 -29.23 -17.92 0.05
CA LEU A 217 -29.48 -16.61 -0.54
C LEU A 217 -30.09 -16.76 -1.94
N ASN A 218 -29.56 -17.67 -2.74
CA ASN A 218 -30.09 -17.98 -4.05
C ASN A 218 -31.48 -18.63 -3.97
N ARG A 219 -31.74 -19.52 -2.98
CA ARG A 219 -33.07 -20.08 -2.72
C ARG A 219 -34.07 -19.05 -2.21
N GLU A 220 -33.64 -18.09 -1.42
CA GLU A 220 -34.47 -16.96 -0.96
C GLU A 220 -34.77 -15.96 -2.07
N LEU A 221 -33.83 -15.76 -3.00
CA LEU A 221 -34.07 -15.09 -4.27
C LEU A 221 -35.13 -15.86 -5.10
N ASP A 222 -35.15 -17.20 -5.05
CA ASP A 222 -36.17 -18.03 -5.69
C ASP A 222 -37.56 -17.90 -5.05
N GLN A 223 -37.64 -17.80 -3.73
CA GLN A 223 -38.90 -17.53 -3.01
C GLN A 223 -39.43 -16.11 -3.25
N LEU A 224 -38.51 -15.13 -3.48
CA LEU A 224 -38.86 -13.77 -3.89
C LEU A 224 -39.48 -13.72 -5.29
N ARG A 225 -39.14 -14.66 -6.17
CA ARG A 225 -39.80 -14.81 -7.48
C ARG A 225 -41.29 -15.05 -7.37
N ALA A 226 -41.71 -15.96 -6.46
CA ALA A 226 -43.13 -16.22 -6.22
C ALA A 226 -43.86 -14.99 -5.71
N THR A 227 -43.18 -14.13 -4.95
CA THR A 227 -43.72 -12.87 -4.45
C THR A 227 -43.77 -11.80 -5.53
N GLN A 228 -42.79 -11.76 -6.45
CA GLN A 228 -42.76 -10.81 -7.57
C GLN A 228 -43.73 -11.15 -8.69
N ALA A 229 -43.98 -12.43 -8.96
CA ALA A 229 -45.08 -12.82 -9.85
C ALA A 229 -46.40 -12.17 -9.41
N ARG A 230 -46.62 -12.08 -8.06
CA ARG A 230 -47.80 -11.39 -7.48
C ARG A 230 -47.74 -9.88 -7.58
N ILE A 231 -46.52 -9.27 -7.60
CA ILE A 231 -46.34 -7.81 -7.75
C ILE A 231 -46.63 -7.40 -9.19
N LEU A 232 -46.23 -8.19 -10.17
CA LEU A 232 -46.53 -7.97 -11.58
C LEU A 232 -48.05 -8.15 -11.91
N GLU A 233 -48.73 -8.89 -11.08
CA GLU A 233 -50.20 -9.06 -11.15
C GLU A 233 -50.98 -7.97 -10.40
N SER A 234 -50.30 -7.13 -9.64
CA SER A 234 -50.92 -6.10 -8.80
C SER A 234 -51.10 -4.78 -9.56
N PRO A 235 -52.25 -4.11 -9.52
CA PRO A 235 -52.49 -2.81 -10.15
C PRO A 235 -51.75 -1.63 -9.46
N HIS A 236 -51.05 -1.88 -8.36
CA HIS A 236 -50.30 -0.85 -7.60
C HIS A 236 -48.78 -1.00 -7.80
N LEU A 237 -48.27 -0.37 -8.85
CA LEU A 237 -46.82 -0.24 -9.07
C LEU A 237 -46.20 0.63 -7.98
N THR A 238 -45.05 0.22 -7.45
CA THR A 238 -44.20 1.06 -6.59
C THR A 238 -43.70 2.30 -7.37
N GLU A 239 -43.20 3.33 -6.68
CA GLU A 239 -42.64 4.51 -7.36
C GLU A 239 -41.46 4.16 -8.31
N ALA A 240 -40.68 3.15 -7.97
CA ALA A 240 -39.60 2.67 -8.84
C ALA A 240 -40.17 2.14 -10.18
N TRP A 241 -41.23 1.30 -10.12
CA TRP A 241 -41.91 0.80 -11.32
C TRP A 241 -42.56 1.91 -12.12
N LYS A 242 -43.19 2.91 -11.49
CA LYS A 242 -43.75 4.08 -12.17
C LYS A 242 -42.68 4.87 -12.91
N SER A 243 -41.54 5.12 -12.27
CA SER A 243 -40.42 5.85 -12.87
C SER A 243 -39.84 5.05 -14.07
N ALA A 244 -39.58 3.74 -13.90
CA ALA A 244 -39.11 2.88 -14.96
C ALA A 244 -40.08 2.81 -16.15
N TRP A 245 -41.38 2.83 -15.90
CA TRP A 245 -42.40 2.85 -16.94
C TRP A 245 -42.42 4.13 -17.75
N VAL A 246 -42.23 5.28 -17.11
CA VAL A 246 -42.14 6.58 -17.79
C VAL A 246 -40.90 6.64 -18.70
N ASP A 247 -39.77 6.13 -18.25
CA ASP A 247 -38.56 6.01 -19.08
C ASP A 247 -38.78 5.03 -20.22
N ALA A 248 -39.38 3.86 -19.95
CA ALA A 248 -39.66 2.83 -20.95
C ALA A 248 -40.53 3.33 -22.11
N ALA A 249 -41.46 4.21 -21.89
CA ALA A 249 -42.30 4.77 -22.93
C ALA A 249 -41.50 5.61 -23.95
N LYS A 250 -40.36 6.19 -23.53
CA LYS A 250 -39.55 7.13 -24.34
C LYS A 250 -38.24 6.53 -24.85
N ASN A 251 -37.74 5.51 -24.20
CA ASN A 251 -36.41 4.94 -24.46
C ASN A 251 -36.55 3.52 -25.00
N ASN A 252 -36.33 3.34 -26.28
CA ASN A 252 -36.43 2.03 -26.95
C ASN A 252 -35.38 1.01 -26.50
N ALA A 253 -34.28 1.43 -25.91
CA ALA A 253 -33.26 0.55 -25.30
C ALA A 253 -33.68 0.08 -23.88
N ASN A 254 -34.74 0.62 -23.30
CA ASN A 254 -35.23 0.16 -22.02
C ASN A 254 -35.89 -1.24 -22.14
N PRO A 255 -35.52 -2.22 -21.29
CA PRO A 255 -36.10 -3.56 -21.32
C PRO A 255 -37.62 -3.62 -21.23
N LEU A 256 -38.27 -2.64 -20.61
CA LEU A 256 -39.70 -2.49 -20.47
C LEU A 256 -40.37 -1.77 -21.64
N HIS A 257 -39.57 -1.23 -22.60
CA HIS A 257 -40.10 -0.49 -23.75
C HIS A 257 -41.14 -1.28 -24.56
N PRO A 258 -40.91 -2.56 -24.90
CA PRO A 258 -41.94 -3.34 -25.61
C PRO A 258 -43.25 -3.43 -24.85
N TRP A 259 -43.20 -3.56 -23.52
CA TRP A 259 -44.41 -3.57 -22.72
C TRP A 259 -45.10 -2.19 -22.74
N ALA A 260 -44.37 -1.11 -22.52
CA ALA A 260 -44.93 0.24 -22.54
C ALA A 260 -45.52 0.61 -23.91
N LYS A 261 -44.86 0.22 -25.00
CA LYS A 261 -45.33 0.46 -26.39
C LYS A 261 -46.59 -0.32 -26.72
N LEU A 262 -46.73 -1.55 -26.25
CA LEU A 262 -47.83 -2.46 -26.58
C LEU A 262 -49.00 -2.39 -25.57
N ALA A 263 -48.89 -1.66 -24.49
CA ALA A 263 -49.85 -1.66 -23.38
C ALA A 263 -51.28 -1.27 -23.78
N SER A 264 -51.44 -0.41 -24.81
CA SER A 264 -52.73 0.04 -25.28
C SER A 264 -53.27 -0.73 -26.51
N LEU A 265 -52.48 -1.69 -27.04
CA LEU A 265 -52.82 -2.41 -28.24
C LEU A 265 -53.47 -3.76 -27.91
N THR A 266 -54.35 -4.23 -28.80
CA THR A 266 -55.06 -5.52 -28.63
C THR A 266 -55.12 -6.28 -29.94
N GLY A 267 -55.26 -7.60 -29.88
CA GLY A 267 -55.45 -8.47 -31.05
C GLY A 267 -54.42 -8.28 -32.15
N ALA A 268 -54.86 -8.01 -33.36
CA ALA A 268 -54.00 -7.87 -34.54
C ALA A 268 -53.02 -6.68 -34.44
N GLU A 269 -53.41 -5.60 -33.80
CA GLU A 269 -52.53 -4.44 -33.59
C GLU A 269 -51.39 -4.75 -32.64
N PHE A 270 -51.67 -5.54 -31.60
CA PHE A 270 -50.63 -5.99 -30.67
C PHE A 270 -49.61 -6.87 -31.38
N GLN A 271 -50.09 -7.84 -32.19
CA GLN A 271 -49.18 -8.72 -32.92
C GLN A 271 -48.35 -7.98 -33.98
N ALA A 272 -48.96 -6.99 -34.65
CA ALA A 272 -48.25 -6.14 -35.58
C ALA A 272 -47.18 -5.29 -34.89
N GLY A 273 -47.50 -4.65 -33.74
CA GLY A 273 -46.59 -3.89 -32.94
C GLY A 273 -45.41 -4.74 -32.38
N TRP A 274 -45.69 -5.96 -31.93
CA TRP A 274 -44.66 -6.92 -31.54
C TRP A 274 -43.70 -7.23 -32.68
N SER A 275 -44.28 -7.56 -33.86
CA SER A 275 -43.49 -7.92 -35.04
C SER A 275 -42.63 -6.76 -35.52
N GLU A 276 -43.12 -5.52 -35.44
CA GLU A 276 -42.35 -4.30 -35.75
C GLU A 276 -41.15 -4.14 -34.79
N LEU A 277 -41.34 -4.28 -33.48
CA LEU A 277 -40.26 -4.20 -32.51
C LEU A 277 -39.22 -5.30 -32.68
N ALA A 278 -39.66 -6.54 -32.91
CA ALA A 278 -38.78 -7.67 -33.15
C ALA A 278 -37.94 -7.50 -34.43
N LEU A 279 -38.56 -7.00 -35.52
CA LEU A 279 -37.85 -6.72 -36.77
C LEU A 279 -36.86 -5.58 -36.62
N PHE A 280 -37.23 -4.49 -35.89
CA PHE A 280 -36.37 -3.37 -35.61
C PHE A 280 -35.10 -3.84 -34.88
N TRP A 281 -35.21 -4.54 -33.76
CA TRP A 281 -34.06 -4.98 -32.99
C TRP A 281 -33.22 -6.03 -33.73
N LYS A 282 -33.87 -6.95 -34.48
CA LYS A 282 -33.16 -7.89 -35.33
C LYS A 282 -32.27 -7.19 -36.37
N GLY A 283 -32.82 -6.18 -37.04
CA GLY A 283 -32.08 -5.36 -38.01
C GLY A 283 -30.95 -4.55 -37.33
N GLU A 284 -31.27 -3.89 -36.21
CA GLU A 284 -30.30 -3.08 -35.45
C GLU A 284 -29.13 -3.94 -34.95
N LEU A 285 -29.37 -5.05 -34.32
CA LEU A 285 -28.30 -5.93 -33.82
C LEU A 285 -27.51 -6.59 -34.96
N ALA A 286 -28.15 -6.94 -36.08
CA ALA A 286 -27.45 -7.42 -37.27
C ALA A 286 -26.52 -6.33 -37.83
N GLY A 287 -27.00 -5.09 -37.95
CA GLY A 287 -26.18 -3.96 -38.35
C GLY A 287 -25.02 -3.67 -37.42
N ARG A 288 -25.24 -3.73 -36.09
CA ARG A 288 -24.17 -3.58 -35.09
C ARG A 288 -23.12 -4.70 -35.18
N ARG A 289 -23.55 -5.95 -35.34
CA ARG A 289 -22.64 -7.11 -35.51
C ARG A 289 -21.80 -6.95 -36.76
N GLU A 290 -22.43 -6.58 -37.89
CA GLU A 290 -21.73 -6.37 -39.16
C GLU A 290 -20.75 -5.21 -39.09
N PHE A 291 -21.14 -4.09 -38.45
CA PHE A 291 -20.26 -2.97 -38.18
C PHE A 291 -19.05 -3.41 -37.37
N ASN A 292 -19.30 -4.14 -36.25
CA ASN A 292 -18.20 -4.60 -35.40
C ASN A 292 -17.30 -5.58 -36.15
N ARG A 293 -17.86 -6.54 -36.84
CA ARG A 293 -17.13 -7.54 -37.64
C ARG A 293 -16.22 -6.93 -38.70
N THR A 294 -16.69 -5.89 -39.37
CA THR A 294 -15.97 -5.20 -40.43
C THR A 294 -14.84 -4.30 -39.92
N ASN A 295 -15.03 -3.65 -38.77
CA ASN A 295 -14.12 -2.59 -38.30
C ASN A 295 -13.19 -3.03 -37.18
N PHE A 296 -13.44 -4.17 -36.52
CA PHE A 296 -12.71 -4.59 -35.34
C PHE A 296 -12.28 -6.06 -35.42
N THR A 297 -11.05 -6.29 -35.88
CA THR A 297 -10.54 -7.63 -36.16
C THR A 297 -9.42 -8.06 -35.23
N SER A 298 -8.84 -7.16 -34.46
CA SER A 298 -7.74 -7.46 -33.54
C SER A 298 -7.98 -6.84 -32.17
N GLY A 299 -7.57 -7.56 -31.11
CA GLY A 299 -7.74 -7.07 -29.76
C GLY A 299 -7.47 -8.12 -28.70
N TRP A 300 -7.78 -7.77 -27.46
CA TRP A 300 -7.72 -8.68 -26.30
C TRP A 300 -9.11 -8.89 -25.72
N ASN A 301 -9.47 -10.15 -25.53
CA ASN A 301 -10.66 -10.54 -24.80
C ASN A 301 -10.30 -10.87 -23.34
N LEU A 302 -10.47 -9.90 -22.45
CA LEU A 302 -10.12 -10.02 -21.04
C LEU A 302 -11.12 -10.86 -20.23
N ARG A 303 -12.21 -11.32 -20.86
CA ARG A 303 -13.19 -12.27 -20.29
C ARG A 303 -12.69 -13.72 -20.34
N THR A 304 -11.55 -13.96 -20.96
CA THR A 304 -10.94 -15.27 -21.14
C THR A 304 -9.56 -15.33 -20.51
N GLN A 305 -8.88 -16.47 -20.64
CA GLN A 305 -7.52 -16.65 -20.19
C GLN A 305 -6.49 -15.66 -20.78
N GLN A 306 -6.86 -14.87 -21.79
CA GLN A 306 -5.99 -13.78 -22.29
C GLN A 306 -5.70 -12.71 -21.23
N SER A 307 -6.59 -12.52 -20.26
CA SER A 307 -6.34 -11.62 -19.12
C SER A 307 -5.06 -11.99 -18.35
N ARG A 308 -4.67 -13.25 -18.33
CA ARG A 308 -3.44 -13.74 -17.67
C ARG A 308 -2.14 -13.28 -18.31
N THR A 309 -2.18 -12.74 -19.52
CA THR A 309 -1.02 -12.12 -20.15
C THR A 309 -0.79 -10.68 -19.66
N TRP A 310 -1.73 -10.13 -18.93
CA TRP A 310 -1.65 -8.81 -18.32
C TRP A 310 -1.15 -8.89 -16.88
N PHE A 311 -0.67 -7.77 -16.36
CA PHE A 311 -0.16 -7.67 -14.98
C PHE A 311 -1.13 -6.91 -14.11
N MET A 312 -1.60 -7.54 -13.03
CA MET A 312 -2.39 -6.88 -11.99
C MET A 312 -1.48 -6.58 -10.79
N ASP A 313 -1.38 -5.32 -10.41
CA ASP A 313 -0.74 -4.87 -9.19
C ASP A 313 -1.76 -4.23 -8.27
N GLY A 314 -1.89 -4.74 -7.07
CA GLY A 314 -2.95 -4.37 -6.15
C GLY A 314 -4.32 -4.92 -6.54
N GLY A 315 -5.39 -4.27 -6.13
CA GLY A 315 -6.74 -4.79 -6.30
C GLY A 315 -6.94 -6.11 -5.57
N ASP A 316 -7.79 -6.95 -6.12
CA ASP A 316 -8.00 -8.32 -5.65
C ASP A 316 -6.99 -9.32 -6.25
N ALA A 317 -5.85 -8.83 -6.73
CA ALA A 317 -4.75 -9.68 -7.17
C ALA A 317 -4.31 -10.61 -6.03
N ARG A 318 -4.20 -11.90 -6.33
CA ARG A 318 -3.92 -12.95 -5.35
C ARG A 318 -2.43 -13.30 -5.36
N PRO A 319 -1.60 -12.76 -4.48
CA PRO A 319 -0.22 -13.19 -4.38
C PRO A 319 -0.17 -14.62 -3.82
N GLY A 320 0.58 -15.50 -4.47
CA GLY A 320 0.93 -16.81 -3.93
C GLY A 320 0.15 -18.02 -4.42
N ALA A 321 -0.92 -17.87 -5.19
CA ALA A 321 -1.69 -19.01 -5.72
C ALA A 321 -1.24 -19.48 -7.11
N GLY A 322 -0.06 -19.05 -7.59
CA GLY A 322 0.39 -19.35 -8.96
C GLY A 322 -0.37 -18.56 -10.05
N VAL A 323 -1.29 -17.69 -9.64
CA VAL A 323 -2.03 -16.79 -10.52
C VAL A 323 -1.25 -15.49 -10.57
N GLN A 324 -0.47 -15.31 -11.62
CA GLN A 324 0.34 -14.10 -11.80
C GLN A 324 -0.47 -12.90 -12.25
N ASN A 325 -1.70 -13.08 -12.70
CA ASN A 325 -2.55 -12.06 -13.30
C ASN A 325 -4.00 -12.26 -12.85
N GLY A 326 -4.80 -11.21 -12.85
CA GLY A 326 -6.20 -11.27 -12.51
C GLY A 326 -6.95 -12.30 -13.35
N ASP A 327 -7.55 -13.30 -12.73
CA ASP A 327 -8.47 -14.19 -13.39
C ASP A 327 -9.75 -13.43 -13.72
N PRO A 328 -10.36 -13.69 -14.89
CA PRO A 328 -11.63 -13.07 -15.22
C PRO A 328 -12.73 -13.62 -14.31
N GLU A 329 -13.54 -12.74 -13.77
CA GLU A 329 -14.77 -13.10 -13.11
C GLU A 329 -15.80 -13.60 -14.15
N PRO A 330 -16.59 -14.62 -13.80
CA PRO A 330 -17.66 -15.08 -14.67
C PRO A 330 -18.80 -14.06 -14.77
N VAL A 331 -19.68 -14.25 -15.75
CA VAL A 331 -20.91 -13.49 -15.89
C VAL A 331 -21.77 -13.61 -14.61
N GLY A 332 -22.32 -12.49 -14.15
CA GLY A 332 -23.18 -12.43 -12.97
C GLY A 332 -22.45 -12.22 -11.64
N GLY A 333 -21.16 -11.90 -11.68
CA GLY A 333 -20.43 -11.42 -10.51
C GLY A 333 -21.11 -10.18 -9.88
N PHE A 334 -20.97 -9.98 -8.58
CA PHE A 334 -21.56 -8.84 -7.87
C PHE A 334 -20.77 -8.52 -6.61
N SER A 335 -20.97 -7.30 -6.09
CA SER A 335 -20.50 -6.92 -4.77
C SER A 335 -21.67 -6.55 -3.85
N VAL A 336 -21.56 -6.92 -2.57
CA VAL A 336 -22.53 -6.49 -1.55
C VAL A 336 -22.25 -5.04 -1.18
N GLU A 337 -23.30 -4.22 -1.11
CA GLU A 337 -23.15 -2.81 -0.68
C GLU A 337 -22.71 -2.72 0.78
N PHE A 338 -21.64 -1.97 1.03
CA PHE A 338 -21.00 -1.89 2.33
C PHE A 338 -21.78 -1.06 3.37
N GLN A 339 -22.82 -0.33 2.95
CA GLN A 339 -23.70 0.49 3.82
C GLN A 339 -25.09 0.67 3.20
N GLY A 340 -26.00 1.19 3.98
CA GLY A 340 -27.38 1.50 3.57
C GLY A 340 -28.31 0.29 3.56
N ASP A 341 -29.55 0.48 3.12
CA ASP A 341 -30.57 -0.58 3.09
C ASP A 341 -30.41 -1.52 1.89
N ARG A 342 -29.83 -1.05 0.82
CA ARG A 342 -29.59 -1.82 -0.41
C ARG A 342 -28.50 -2.85 -0.21
N VAL A 343 -28.73 -4.08 -0.63
CA VAL A 343 -27.76 -5.18 -0.52
C VAL A 343 -26.93 -5.32 -1.80
N LEU A 344 -27.57 -5.16 -2.95
CA LEU A 344 -26.99 -5.42 -4.27
C LEU A 344 -27.30 -4.24 -5.20
N ARG A 345 -26.27 -3.69 -5.83
CA ARG A 345 -26.41 -2.55 -6.75
C ARG A 345 -26.58 -2.96 -8.20
N GLY A 346 -25.91 -4.03 -8.64
CA GLY A 346 -25.93 -4.53 -9.99
C GLY A 346 -25.17 -5.83 -10.13
N LEU A 347 -25.25 -6.42 -11.33
CA LEU A 347 -24.52 -7.60 -11.72
C LEU A 347 -23.45 -7.24 -12.75
N TYR A 348 -22.28 -7.85 -12.64
CA TYR A 348 -21.19 -7.64 -13.58
C TYR A 348 -21.24 -8.62 -14.75
N PRO A 349 -20.89 -8.18 -15.98
CA PRO A 349 -20.56 -9.10 -17.07
C PRO A 349 -19.23 -9.80 -16.76
N ALA A 350 -18.83 -10.77 -17.60
CA ALA A 350 -17.50 -11.34 -17.46
C ALA A 350 -16.40 -10.29 -17.69
N GLY A 351 -15.32 -10.37 -16.92
CA GLY A 351 -14.20 -9.44 -17.02
C GLY A 351 -13.26 -9.49 -15.83
N VAL A 352 -12.24 -8.65 -15.83
CA VAL A 352 -11.30 -8.47 -14.73
C VAL A 352 -11.73 -7.27 -13.90
N PHE A 353 -11.86 -7.43 -12.60
CA PHE A 353 -12.31 -6.38 -11.68
C PHE A 353 -11.32 -6.17 -10.55
N SER A 354 -11.01 -4.92 -10.24
CA SER A 354 -10.15 -4.55 -9.10
C SER A 354 -10.85 -4.65 -7.74
N HIS A 355 -12.14 -4.96 -7.70
CA HIS A 355 -13.00 -4.82 -6.53
C HIS A 355 -13.98 -5.99 -6.33
N SER A 356 -13.63 -7.17 -6.79
CA SER A 356 -14.48 -8.37 -6.63
C SER A 356 -14.75 -8.70 -5.15
N LEU A 357 -13.78 -8.46 -4.27
CA LEU A 357 -13.90 -8.69 -2.82
C LEU A 357 -14.32 -7.43 -2.07
N THR A 358 -13.62 -6.31 -2.30
CA THR A 358 -13.88 -5.04 -1.63
C THR A 358 -13.42 -3.88 -2.49
N ARG A 359 -14.16 -2.77 -2.44
CA ARG A 359 -13.76 -1.51 -3.10
C ARG A 359 -12.62 -0.78 -2.38
N LYS A 360 -12.13 -1.30 -1.26
CA LYS A 360 -10.93 -0.76 -0.60
C LYS A 360 -9.63 -1.14 -1.30
N HIS A 361 -9.66 -2.16 -2.12
CA HIS A 361 -8.50 -2.60 -2.88
C HIS A 361 -8.42 -1.81 -4.18
N SER A 362 -7.51 -0.86 -4.22
CA SER A 362 -7.13 -0.15 -5.44
C SER A 362 -6.14 -0.97 -6.27
N GLY A 363 -6.01 -0.71 -7.57
CA GLY A 363 -5.13 -1.51 -8.41
C GLY A 363 -4.72 -0.85 -9.71
N VAL A 364 -3.72 -1.45 -10.34
CA VAL A 364 -3.24 -1.14 -11.68
C VAL A 364 -3.23 -2.44 -12.49
N PHE A 365 -3.88 -2.43 -13.65
CA PHE A 365 -3.94 -3.58 -14.56
C PHE A 365 -3.29 -3.18 -15.89
N THR A 366 -2.12 -3.74 -16.15
CA THR A 366 -1.20 -3.31 -17.22
C THR A 366 -1.13 -4.36 -18.33
N SER A 367 -1.30 -3.94 -19.57
CA SER A 367 -1.19 -4.81 -20.74
C SER A 367 0.27 -5.22 -21.04
N PRO A 368 0.47 -6.31 -21.80
CA PRO A 368 1.73 -6.50 -22.52
C PRO A 368 2.07 -5.30 -23.39
N ARG A 369 3.35 -5.11 -23.69
CA ARG A 369 3.79 -4.07 -24.63
C ARG A 369 3.37 -4.41 -26.04
N PHE A 370 3.02 -3.40 -26.80
CA PHE A 370 2.68 -3.48 -28.21
C PHE A 370 3.19 -2.26 -28.97
N LYS A 371 3.33 -2.40 -30.29
CA LYS A 371 3.55 -1.27 -31.16
C LYS A 371 2.22 -0.66 -31.57
N VAL A 372 2.08 0.64 -31.45
CA VAL A 372 0.87 1.35 -31.89
C VAL A 372 0.81 1.39 -33.41
N GLU A 373 -0.08 0.63 -34.01
CA GLU A 373 -0.25 0.52 -35.47
C GLU A 373 -1.55 1.14 -35.97
N THR A 374 -2.53 1.33 -35.07
CA THR A 374 -3.86 1.81 -35.40
C THR A 374 -4.12 3.23 -34.93
N ASP A 375 -5.11 3.91 -35.51
CA ASP A 375 -5.51 5.27 -35.16
C ASP A 375 -6.27 5.33 -33.83
N SER A 376 -6.83 4.22 -33.43
CA SER A 376 -7.71 4.13 -32.26
C SER A 376 -7.49 2.83 -31.50
N ILE A 377 -7.62 2.93 -30.19
CA ILE A 377 -7.81 1.78 -29.30
C ILE A 377 -9.11 2.03 -28.55
N SER A 378 -10.02 1.09 -28.60
CA SER A 378 -11.24 1.13 -27.78
C SER A 378 -11.18 0.09 -26.68
N VAL A 379 -11.56 0.47 -25.48
CA VAL A 379 -11.62 -0.41 -24.30
C VAL A 379 -13.05 -0.47 -23.79
N ARG A 380 -13.51 -1.64 -23.40
CA ARG A 380 -14.79 -1.87 -22.73
C ARG A 380 -14.55 -1.99 -21.23
N GLY A 381 -14.97 -0.99 -20.49
CA GLY A 381 -14.70 -0.93 -19.05
C GLY A 381 -15.77 -0.17 -18.26
N LEU A 382 -15.74 -0.37 -16.94
CA LEU A 382 -16.53 0.36 -15.95
C LEU A 382 -15.62 0.86 -14.83
N GLY A 383 -16.13 1.69 -13.94
CA GLY A 383 -15.39 2.08 -12.75
C GLY A 383 -15.91 3.34 -12.09
N GLU A 384 -15.31 3.65 -10.97
CA GLU A 384 -15.51 4.88 -10.21
C GLU A 384 -14.16 5.49 -9.87
N ARG A 385 -13.96 6.77 -10.19
CA ARG A 385 -12.68 7.48 -10.00
C ARG A 385 -11.48 6.67 -10.53
N SER A 386 -11.61 6.15 -11.73
CA SER A 386 -10.60 5.36 -12.40
C SER A 386 -10.47 5.75 -13.87
N MET A 387 -9.40 5.31 -14.50
CA MET A 387 -9.15 5.60 -15.90
C MET A 387 -8.43 4.44 -16.59
N VAL A 388 -8.51 4.44 -17.90
CA VAL A 388 -7.57 3.73 -18.76
C VAL A 388 -6.69 4.74 -19.47
N ARG A 389 -5.38 4.47 -19.54
CA ARG A 389 -4.42 5.32 -20.23
C ARG A 389 -3.46 4.53 -21.10
N LEU A 390 -2.99 5.15 -22.16
CA LEU A 390 -1.91 4.64 -22.97
C LEU A 390 -0.59 5.18 -22.43
N VAL A 391 0.33 4.30 -22.07
CA VAL A 391 1.70 4.67 -21.66
C VAL A 391 2.63 4.41 -22.82
N VAL A 392 3.27 5.47 -23.33
CA VAL A 392 4.15 5.43 -24.50
C VAL A 392 5.60 5.43 -24.04
N GLU A 393 6.42 4.54 -24.59
CA GLU A 393 7.87 4.42 -24.32
C GLU A 393 8.25 4.42 -22.82
N ASN A 394 7.40 3.81 -21.97
CA ASN A 394 7.54 3.75 -20.51
C ASN A 394 7.39 5.08 -19.76
N TYR A 395 6.94 6.14 -20.39
CA TYR A 395 6.67 7.39 -19.71
C TYR A 395 5.23 7.43 -19.19
N ALA A 396 5.04 7.06 -17.94
CA ALA A 396 3.74 7.17 -17.26
C ALA A 396 3.47 8.62 -16.82
N ILE A 397 3.21 9.51 -17.77
CA ILE A 397 2.81 10.89 -17.43
C ILE A 397 1.31 10.92 -17.14
N GLY A 398 0.97 11.23 -15.92
CA GLY A 398 -0.40 11.50 -15.55
C GLY A 398 -0.73 13.00 -15.75
N GLY A 399 -1.82 13.30 -16.44
CA GLY A 399 -2.33 14.65 -16.63
C GLY A 399 -1.79 15.40 -17.85
N GLY A 400 -2.48 16.45 -18.22
CA GLY A 400 -2.04 17.39 -19.26
C GLY A 400 -2.30 17.00 -20.70
N GLY A 401 -3.06 15.95 -20.99
CA GLY A 401 -3.49 15.60 -22.37
C GLY A 401 -2.38 15.14 -23.31
N LEU A 402 -1.17 14.84 -22.78
CA LEU A 402 -0.04 14.40 -23.59
C LEU A 402 -0.20 12.96 -24.10
N TYR A 403 -0.90 12.13 -23.37
CA TYR A 403 -1.19 10.75 -23.75
C TYR A 403 -2.68 10.47 -23.76
N PRO A 404 -3.16 9.62 -24.65
CA PRO A 404 -4.55 9.21 -24.68
C PRO A 404 -4.94 8.56 -23.36
N ALA A 405 -6.01 9.08 -22.75
CA ALA A 405 -6.62 8.51 -21.56
C ALA A 405 -8.14 8.68 -21.62
N ALA A 406 -8.86 7.79 -20.96
CA ALA A 406 -10.30 7.87 -20.83
C ALA A 406 -10.74 7.52 -19.40
N ASN A 407 -11.63 8.35 -18.84
CA ASN A 407 -12.21 8.11 -17.54
C ASN A 407 -13.20 6.94 -17.57
N LEU A 408 -13.15 6.12 -16.54
CA LEU A 408 -14.04 5.00 -16.29
C LEU A 408 -14.95 5.35 -15.10
N ASN A 409 -15.89 6.27 -15.34
CA ASN A 409 -16.85 6.74 -14.34
C ASN A 409 -18.26 6.28 -14.73
N ALA A 410 -18.46 4.98 -14.80
CA ALA A 410 -19.75 4.36 -15.10
C ALA A 410 -19.87 3.03 -14.35
N ASP A 411 -21.03 2.78 -13.77
CA ASP A 411 -21.34 1.52 -13.07
C ASP A 411 -21.57 0.33 -14.02
N GLN A 412 -21.70 0.58 -15.32
CA GLN A 412 -21.87 -0.42 -16.36
C GLN A 412 -20.71 -0.38 -17.35
N MET A 413 -20.38 -1.54 -17.91
CA MET A 413 -19.40 -1.62 -18.99
C MET A 413 -19.82 -0.74 -20.17
N ARG A 414 -18.89 0.10 -20.60
CA ARG A 414 -19.05 0.98 -21.76
C ARG A 414 -17.77 1.03 -22.56
N TRP A 415 -17.92 1.15 -23.88
CA TRP A 415 -16.79 1.39 -24.76
C TRP A 415 -16.24 2.82 -24.55
N ARG A 416 -14.93 2.92 -24.43
CA ARG A 416 -14.17 4.17 -24.37
C ARG A 416 -13.07 4.13 -25.41
N ARG A 417 -12.99 5.17 -26.25
CA ARG A 417 -12.00 5.29 -27.31
C ARG A 417 -10.81 6.13 -26.83
N LEU A 418 -9.62 5.65 -27.11
CA LEU A 418 -8.36 6.38 -27.03
C LEU A 418 -7.92 6.71 -28.46
N ASP A 419 -7.62 7.97 -28.73
CA ASP A 419 -7.04 8.43 -30.00
C ASP A 419 -5.54 8.14 -29.99
N THR A 420 -5.10 7.27 -30.86
CA THR A 420 -3.70 6.82 -30.92
C THR A 420 -3.01 7.23 -32.21
N ALA A 421 -3.68 7.93 -33.11
CA ALA A 421 -3.15 8.34 -34.43
C ALA A 421 -1.80 9.05 -34.33
N TYR A 422 -1.67 9.97 -33.37
CA TYR A 422 -0.44 10.72 -33.12
C TYR A 422 0.71 9.85 -32.55
N ARG A 423 0.43 8.64 -32.08
CA ARG A 423 1.42 7.73 -31.45
C ARG A 423 1.78 6.52 -32.29
N LYS A 424 1.34 6.48 -33.56
CA LYS A 424 1.70 5.39 -34.47
C LYS A 424 3.22 5.19 -34.55
N GLY A 425 3.65 3.95 -34.50
CA GLY A 425 5.05 3.56 -34.54
C GLY A 425 5.73 3.51 -33.19
N SER A 426 5.16 4.11 -32.12
CA SER A 426 5.70 4.05 -30.77
C SER A 426 5.40 2.70 -30.10
N ASN A 427 6.25 2.28 -29.19
CA ASN A 427 5.93 1.17 -28.28
C ASN A 427 5.09 1.69 -27.12
N ALA A 428 4.08 0.93 -26.74
CA ALA A 428 3.18 1.35 -25.69
C ALA A 428 2.62 0.17 -24.91
N TYR A 429 1.93 0.47 -23.82
CA TYR A 429 1.05 -0.44 -23.10
C TYR A 429 -0.14 0.33 -22.54
N LEU A 430 -1.21 -0.38 -22.23
CA LEU A 430 -2.39 0.18 -21.57
C LEU A 430 -2.31 -0.06 -20.07
N GLU A 431 -2.80 0.90 -19.30
CA GLU A 431 -3.03 0.75 -17.87
C GLU A 431 -4.46 1.13 -17.52
N PHE A 432 -5.19 0.21 -16.90
CA PHE A 432 -6.36 0.54 -16.10
C PHE A 432 -5.87 0.87 -14.70
N VAL A 433 -6.19 2.04 -14.21
CA VAL A 433 -5.65 2.54 -12.94
C VAL A 433 -6.73 3.24 -12.13
N SER A 434 -6.79 2.92 -10.84
CA SER A 434 -7.64 3.64 -9.89
C SER A 434 -7.03 4.98 -9.49
N ALA A 435 -7.85 5.93 -9.05
CA ALA A 435 -7.37 7.22 -8.57
C ALA A 435 -6.40 7.08 -7.39
N ASP A 436 -6.59 6.05 -6.57
CA ASP A 436 -5.77 5.79 -5.39
C ASP A 436 -4.34 5.34 -5.75
N ASP A 437 -4.15 4.78 -6.95
CA ASP A 437 -2.85 4.33 -7.48
C ASP A 437 -2.28 5.24 -8.57
N SER A 438 -3.02 6.25 -8.99
CA SER A 438 -2.54 7.21 -9.99
C SER A 438 -1.66 8.27 -9.34
N PRO A 439 -0.41 8.46 -9.79
CA PRO A 439 0.52 9.41 -9.17
C PRO A 439 0.07 10.87 -9.23
N ASN A 440 -0.92 11.18 -10.07
CA ASN A 440 -1.42 12.55 -10.28
C ASN A 440 -2.86 12.77 -9.82
N SER A 441 -3.56 11.77 -9.37
CA SER A 441 -4.79 11.99 -8.63
C SER A 441 -4.39 12.49 -7.24
N GLY A 442 -4.85 13.65 -6.84
CA GLY A 442 -4.76 14.08 -5.46
C GLY A 442 -5.26 12.96 -4.56
N SER A 443 -4.69 12.81 -3.37
CA SER A 443 -5.12 11.80 -2.40
C SER A 443 -6.64 11.79 -2.32
N SER A 444 -7.25 10.69 -2.74
CA SER A 444 -8.68 10.51 -2.55
C SER A 444 -8.90 10.16 -1.09
N GLU A 445 -9.40 11.10 -0.32
CA GLU A 445 -10.01 10.76 0.96
C GLU A 445 -11.12 9.75 0.68
N GLY A 446 -10.92 8.50 1.10
CA GLY A 446 -11.96 7.49 1.04
C GLY A 446 -11.65 6.15 0.38
N GLY A 447 -10.55 6.01 -0.36
CA GLY A 447 -9.98 4.71 -0.75
C GLY A 447 -10.95 3.67 -1.32
N ARG A 448 -11.83 4.03 -2.27
CA ARG A 448 -12.80 3.11 -2.88
C ARG A 448 -12.89 3.25 -4.39
N ALA A 449 -11.84 3.80 -5.02
CA ALA A 449 -11.73 3.86 -6.47
C ALA A 449 -11.54 2.45 -7.04
N HIS A 450 -12.27 2.14 -8.12
CA HIS A 450 -12.26 0.81 -8.71
C HIS A 450 -12.51 0.84 -10.21
N PHE A 451 -12.12 -0.25 -10.87
CA PHE A 451 -12.40 -0.47 -12.28
C PHE A 451 -12.74 -1.92 -12.59
N GLY A 452 -13.35 -2.12 -13.76
CA GLY A 452 -13.50 -3.40 -14.43
C GLY A 452 -13.16 -3.27 -15.90
N ALA A 453 -12.58 -4.30 -16.49
CA ALA A 453 -12.16 -4.36 -17.88
C ALA A 453 -12.60 -5.67 -18.53
N ALA A 454 -13.17 -5.61 -19.72
CA ALA A 454 -13.68 -6.78 -20.42
C ALA A 454 -13.02 -7.01 -21.79
N GLU A 455 -12.80 -5.97 -22.56
CA GLU A 455 -12.29 -6.06 -23.93
C GLU A 455 -11.44 -4.87 -24.30
N VAL A 456 -10.47 -5.11 -25.18
CA VAL A 456 -9.68 -4.07 -25.85
C VAL A 456 -9.65 -4.41 -27.33
N VAL A 457 -9.90 -3.42 -28.20
CA VAL A 457 -9.83 -3.59 -29.65
C VAL A 457 -8.97 -2.48 -30.28
N PHE A 458 -8.17 -2.89 -31.24
CA PHE A 458 -7.32 -2.01 -32.06
C PHE A 458 -8.01 -1.76 -33.39
N HIS A 459 -8.19 -0.49 -33.79
CA HIS A 459 -8.91 -0.20 -35.01
C HIS A 459 -8.51 1.13 -35.66
N THR A 460 -8.88 1.27 -36.92
CA THR A 460 -8.78 2.50 -37.67
C THR A 460 -10.16 3.18 -37.66
N GLY A 461 -10.19 4.46 -37.46
CA GLY A 461 -11.43 5.24 -37.46
C GLY A 461 -11.88 5.69 -36.08
N PRO A 462 -12.79 6.67 -36.01
CA PRO A 462 -13.09 7.41 -34.80
C PRO A 462 -14.18 6.77 -33.92
N LEU A 463 -14.90 5.78 -34.38
CA LEU A 463 -16.04 5.21 -33.68
C LEU A 463 -15.62 3.94 -32.91
N PRO A 464 -16.00 3.81 -31.62
CA PRO A 464 -15.79 2.58 -30.87
C PRO A 464 -16.73 1.47 -31.34
N PRO A 465 -16.51 0.20 -30.92
CA PRO A 465 -17.48 -0.87 -31.15
C PRO A 465 -18.86 -0.52 -30.60
N LYS A 466 -19.89 -1.04 -31.27
CA LYS A 466 -21.26 -0.93 -30.81
C LYS A 466 -21.56 -2.03 -29.78
N GLU A 467 -22.34 -1.69 -28.76
CA GLU A 467 -22.78 -2.68 -27.78
C GLU A 467 -23.69 -3.72 -28.44
N LEU A 468 -23.40 -4.99 -28.20
CA LEU A 468 -24.16 -6.11 -28.75
C LEU A 468 -25.17 -6.69 -27.76
N VAL A 469 -24.95 -6.46 -26.47
CA VAL A 469 -25.88 -6.84 -25.42
C VAL A 469 -26.90 -5.73 -25.25
N GLU A 470 -28.13 -6.03 -25.64
CA GLU A 470 -29.22 -5.07 -25.58
C GLU A 470 -30.40 -5.65 -24.78
N PRO A 471 -30.58 -5.21 -23.53
CA PRO A 471 -31.63 -5.76 -22.65
C PRO A 471 -33.04 -5.70 -23.24
N ALA A 472 -33.35 -4.66 -24.02
CA ALA A 472 -34.67 -4.51 -24.67
C ALA A 472 -34.91 -5.54 -25.76
N ALA A 473 -33.85 -6.07 -26.35
CA ALA A 473 -33.92 -7.08 -27.42
C ALA A 473 -33.97 -8.53 -26.89
N PHE A 474 -33.63 -8.73 -25.63
CA PHE A 474 -33.38 -10.08 -25.06
C PHE A 474 -34.53 -11.07 -25.26
N PHE A 475 -35.78 -10.62 -25.19
CA PHE A 475 -36.96 -11.51 -25.36
C PHE A 475 -37.63 -11.35 -26.73
N LEU A 476 -37.26 -10.44 -27.57
CA LEU A 476 -37.85 -10.25 -28.90
C LEU A 476 -37.48 -11.37 -29.89
N GLY A 477 -36.50 -12.21 -29.56
CA GLY A 477 -36.17 -13.45 -30.28
C GLY A 477 -36.90 -14.69 -29.74
N ALA A 478 -38.00 -14.56 -29.00
CA ALA A 478 -38.79 -15.68 -28.50
C ALA A 478 -39.35 -16.51 -29.67
N SER A 479 -39.26 -17.83 -29.55
CA SER A 479 -39.80 -18.75 -30.56
C SER A 479 -41.33 -18.67 -30.70
N GLU A 480 -42.01 -18.28 -29.65
CA GLU A 480 -43.45 -18.06 -29.56
C GLU A 480 -43.72 -16.58 -29.18
N PRO A 481 -44.10 -15.77 -30.18
CA PRO A 481 -44.48 -14.37 -29.94
C PRO A 481 -45.73 -14.28 -29.07
N PRO A 482 -45.77 -13.37 -28.06
CA PRO A 482 -46.97 -13.17 -27.27
C PRO A 482 -48.08 -12.60 -28.13
N ALA A 483 -49.28 -13.09 -27.96
CA ALA A 483 -50.45 -12.62 -28.69
C ALA A 483 -51.28 -11.57 -27.91
N SER A 484 -50.92 -11.32 -26.65
CA SER A 484 -51.60 -10.40 -25.78
C SER A 484 -50.65 -9.79 -24.73
N LEU A 485 -51.11 -8.72 -24.09
CA LEU A 485 -50.38 -8.11 -22.98
C LEU A 485 -50.17 -9.08 -21.79
N THR A 486 -51.14 -9.97 -21.53
CA THR A 486 -51.05 -11.01 -20.50
C THR A 486 -49.95 -12.03 -20.84
N GLU A 487 -49.86 -12.47 -22.08
CA GLU A 487 -48.81 -13.38 -22.54
C GLU A 487 -47.44 -12.70 -22.55
N LEU A 488 -47.40 -11.41 -22.86
CA LEU A 488 -46.17 -10.62 -22.75
C LEU A 488 -45.69 -10.54 -21.29
N ALA A 489 -46.57 -10.30 -20.34
CA ALA A 489 -46.26 -10.31 -18.92
C ALA A 489 -45.72 -11.68 -18.48
N GLU A 490 -46.35 -12.77 -18.94
CA GLU A 490 -45.87 -14.13 -18.66
C GLU A 490 -44.49 -14.42 -19.31
N LEU A 491 -44.21 -13.87 -20.47
CA LEU A 491 -42.93 -13.97 -21.13
C LEU A 491 -41.83 -13.25 -20.29
N TYR A 492 -42.11 -12.05 -19.78
CA TYR A 492 -41.18 -11.33 -18.85
C TYR A 492 -40.94 -12.16 -17.58
N ARG A 493 -42.01 -12.70 -16.99
CA ARG A 493 -41.91 -13.52 -15.79
C ARG A 493 -41.04 -14.76 -16.05
N ARG A 494 -41.26 -15.49 -17.13
CA ARG A 494 -40.47 -16.68 -17.50
C ARG A 494 -39.01 -16.33 -17.73
N ARG A 495 -38.71 -15.22 -18.44
CA ARG A 495 -37.36 -14.81 -18.75
C ARG A 495 -36.62 -14.35 -17.49
N LEU A 496 -37.26 -13.55 -16.61
CA LEU A 496 -36.66 -13.15 -15.33
C LEU A 496 -36.40 -14.40 -14.46
N THR A 497 -37.36 -15.31 -14.36
CA THR A 497 -37.21 -16.55 -13.59
C THR A 497 -36.05 -17.38 -14.11
N ALA A 498 -35.93 -17.56 -15.42
CA ALA A 498 -34.86 -18.30 -16.04
C ALA A 498 -33.49 -17.62 -15.81
N ALA A 499 -33.40 -16.31 -16.01
CA ALA A 499 -32.16 -15.56 -15.79
C ALA A 499 -31.66 -15.65 -14.34
N VAL A 500 -32.56 -15.55 -13.35
CA VAL A 500 -32.19 -15.74 -11.95
C VAL A 500 -31.78 -17.19 -11.67
N GLN A 501 -32.45 -18.18 -12.30
CA GLN A 501 -32.07 -19.59 -12.17
C GLN A 501 -30.65 -19.82 -12.73
N HIS A 502 -30.40 -19.35 -13.96
CA HIS A 502 -29.09 -19.45 -14.59
C HIS A 502 -28.02 -18.71 -13.79
N TRP A 503 -28.36 -17.55 -13.19
CA TRP A 503 -27.45 -16.86 -12.26
C TRP A 503 -27.09 -17.73 -11.05
N ARG A 504 -28.08 -18.35 -10.41
CA ARG A 504 -27.88 -19.31 -9.30
C ARG A 504 -26.97 -20.48 -9.71
N ASP A 505 -27.19 -21.03 -10.89
CA ASP A 505 -26.50 -22.22 -11.39
C ASP A 505 -25.13 -21.88 -12.02
N GLY A 506 -24.75 -20.60 -12.11
CA GLY A 506 -23.50 -20.12 -12.70
C GLY A 506 -23.46 -20.27 -14.24
N SER A 507 -24.62 -20.37 -14.89
CA SER A 507 -24.75 -20.53 -16.34
C SER A 507 -25.39 -19.33 -17.04
N LEU A 508 -25.38 -18.16 -16.37
CA LEU A 508 -25.94 -16.90 -16.87
C LEU A 508 -25.22 -16.45 -18.14
N SER A 509 -25.93 -16.16 -19.21
CA SER A 509 -25.39 -15.57 -20.43
C SER A 509 -25.19 -14.04 -20.24
N GLU A 510 -24.41 -13.39 -21.13
CA GLU A 510 -24.24 -11.94 -21.10
C GLU A 510 -25.54 -11.18 -21.38
N GLU A 511 -26.38 -11.70 -22.27
CA GLU A 511 -27.70 -11.15 -22.59
C GLU A 511 -28.64 -11.22 -21.39
N GLU A 512 -28.68 -12.35 -20.71
CA GLU A 512 -29.47 -12.55 -19.49
C GLU A 512 -28.95 -11.67 -18.34
N GLN A 513 -27.62 -11.53 -18.22
CA GLN A 513 -27.01 -10.66 -17.24
C GLN A 513 -27.42 -9.20 -17.48
N GLY A 514 -27.30 -8.70 -18.70
CA GLY A 514 -27.68 -7.33 -19.02
C GLY A 514 -29.19 -7.07 -18.75
N PHE A 515 -30.03 -8.04 -19.05
CA PHE A 515 -31.46 -7.97 -18.76
C PHE A 515 -31.74 -7.98 -17.24
N LEU A 516 -31.20 -8.91 -16.50
CA LEU A 516 -31.39 -9.03 -15.04
C LEU A 516 -30.76 -7.81 -14.30
N ASP A 517 -29.60 -7.35 -14.74
CA ASP A 517 -28.92 -6.19 -14.17
C ASP A 517 -29.78 -4.91 -14.22
N TYR A 518 -30.54 -4.72 -15.31
CA TYR A 518 -31.46 -3.59 -15.41
C TYR A 518 -32.46 -3.60 -14.26
N PHE A 519 -33.13 -4.73 -13.99
CA PHE A 519 -34.13 -4.83 -12.93
C PHE A 519 -33.51 -4.65 -11.52
N VAL A 520 -32.31 -5.17 -11.33
CA VAL A 520 -31.54 -4.98 -10.10
C VAL A 520 -31.20 -3.50 -9.90
N ARG A 521 -30.67 -2.82 -10.92
CA ARG A 521 -30.24 -1.42 -10.82
C ARG A 521 -31.38 -0.45 -10.62
N GLN A 522 -32.51 -0.73 -11.23
CA GLN A 522 -33.70 0.13 -11.11
C GLN A 522 -34.53 -0.18 -9.86
N ASP A 523 -34.04 -1.07 -8.98
CA ASP A 523 -34.75 -1.48 -7.75
C ASP A 523 -36.15 -2.07 -8.03
N LEU A 524 -36.31 -2.70 -9.19
CA LEU A 524 -37.53 -3.37 -9.62
C LEU A 524 -37.62 -4.82 -9.09
N LEU A 525 -36.52 -5.30 -8.52
CA LEU A 525 -36.42 -6.54 -7.75
C LEU A 525 -36.12 -6.21 -6.29
N PRO A 526 -36.54 -7.06 -5.34
CA PRO A 526 -36.20 -6.87 -3.93
C PRO A 526 -34.67 -6.94 -3.72
N THR A 527 -34.03 -5.80 -3.57
CA THR A 527 -32.58 -5.67 -3.37
C THR A 527 -32.21 -5.03 -2.04
N SER A 528 -33.22 -4.67 -1.23
CA SER A 528 -33.03 -4.00 0.05
C SER A 528 -33.31 -4.94 1.25
N LEU A 529 -32.67 -4.67 2.39
CA LEU A 529 -32.90 -5.39 3.65
C LEU A 529 -34.35 -5.27 4.12
N LYS A 530 -35.01 -4.16 3.81
CA LYS A 530 -36.43 -3.95 4.09
C LYS A 530 -37.30 -5.04 3.45
N HIS A 531 -36.94 -5.44 2.21
CA HIS A 531 -37.65 -6.49 1.48
C HIS A 531 -37.10 -7.89 1.76
N LEU A 532 -35.88 -7.98 2.27
CA LEU A 532 -35.12 -9.18 2.52
C LEU A 532 -34.63 -9.29 3.98
N PRO A 533 -35.53 -9.20 4.98
CA PRO A 533 -35.14 -9.14 6.39
C PRO A 533 -34.34 -10.37 6.85
N ARG A 534 -34.51 -11.53 6.19
CA ARG A 534 -33.76 -12.76 6.49
C ARG A 534 -32.27 -12.67 6.14
N LEU A 535 -31.88 -11.69 5.30
CA LEU A 535 -30.48 -11.46 4.95
C LEU A 535 -29.76 -10.51 5.92
N SER A 536 -30.47 -9.88 6.85
CA SER A 536 -29.93 -8.85 7.73
C SER A 536 -28.68 -9.31 8.47
N ASP A 537 -28.69 -10.51 9.06
CA ASP A 537 -27.56 -11.03 9.82
C ASP A 537 -26.35 -11.35 8.93
N SER A 538 -26.61 -11.95 7.77
CA SER A 538 -25.56 -12.27 6.81
C SER A 538 -24.92 -11.01 6.22
N VAL A 539 -25.73 -10.02 5.86
CA VAL A 539 -25.23 -8.72 5.35
C VAL A 539 -24.51 -7.94 6.45
N ALA A 540 -25.01 -7.95 7.68
CA ALA A 540 -24.33 -7.33 8.81
C ALA A 540 -22.97 -7.99 9.08
N SER A 541 -22.90 -9.33 9.01
CA SER A 541 -21.62 -10.06 9.13
C SER A 541 -20.65 -9.71 7.99
N TYR A 542 -21.12 -9.69 6.75
CA TYR A 542 -20.30 -9.28 5.61
C TYR A 542 -19.76 -7.86 5.78
N ARG A 543 -20.63 -6.90 6.16
CA ARG A 543 -20.26 -5.50 6.34
C ARG A 543 -19.25 -5.31 7.48
N ARG A 544 -19.38 -6.08 8.54
CA ARG A 544 -18.40 -6.09 9.63
C ARG A 544 -17.05 -6.59 9.14
N LEU A 545 -17.02 -7.72 8.44
CA LEU A 545 -15.78 -8.26 7.86
C LEU A 545 -15.18 -7.28 6.84
N GLU A 546 -15.99 -6.68 5.98
CA GLU A 546 -15.51 -5.66 5.03
C GLU A 546 -14.97 -4.42 5.75
N ALA A 547 -15.58 -4.00 6.85
CA ALA A 547 -15.07 -2.89 7.66
C ALA A 547 -13.72 -3.19 8.29
N GLU A 548 -13.46 -4.44 8.65
CA GLU A 548 -12.20 -4.92 9.22
C GLU A 548 -11.08 -5.04 8.19
N ILE A 549 -11.40 -5.20 6.90
CA ILE A 549 -10.39 -5.21 5.84
C ILE A 549 -9.65 -3.86 5.82
N PRO A 550 -8.33 -3.83 6.08
CA PRO A 550 -7.59 -2.58 6.07
C PRO A 550 -7.45 -2.05 4.64
N VAL A 551 -7.43 -0.74 4.49
CA VAL A 551 -6.95 -0.14 3.24
C VAL A 551 -5.46 -0.48 3.11
N PRO A 552 -5.01 -1.13 2.01
CA PRO A 552 -3.63 -1.54 1.86
C PRO A 552 -2.68 -0.35 1.95
N ARG A 553 -1.64 -0.48 2.77
CA ARG A 553 -0.52 0.47 2.75
C ARG A 553 0.38 0.10 1.60
N ARG A 554 0.60 1.03 0.69
CA ARG A 554 1.44 0.82 -0.48
C ARG A 554 2.68 1.69 -0.43
N ALA A 555 3.79 1.13 -0.85
CA ALA A 555 5.01 1.85 -1.13
C ALA A 555 5.24 1.87 -2.65
N PRO A 556 5.81 2.95 -3.21
CA PRO A 556 6.25 2.92 -4.58
C PRO A 556 7.29 1.81 -4.77
N GLY A 557 7.11 1.03 -5.81
CA GLY A 557 7.97 -0.09 -6.12
C GLY A 557 8.01 -0.35 -7.63
N VAL A 558 8.67 -1.42 -8.02
CA VAL A 558 8.70 -1.92 -9.39
C VAL A 558 8.38 -3.40 -9.40
N HIS A 559 7.63 -3.84 -10.38
CA HIS A 559 7.37 -5.24 -10.65
C HIS A 559 7.94 -5.65 -12.01
N GLU A 560 8.05 -6.92 -12.25
CA GLU A 560 8.50 -7.43 -13.54
C GLU A 560 7.43 -7.22 -14.61
N ALA A 561 7.89 -6.90 -15.81
CA ALA A 561 7.10 -6.85 -17.03
C ALA A 561 7.79 -7.69 -18.11
N VAL A 562 7.29 -7.64 -19.34
CA VAL A 562 7.96 -8.33 -20.46
C VAL A 562 9.37 -7.77 -20.64
N ALA A 563 10.35 -8.62 -20.45
CA ALA A 563 11.74 -8.26 -20.56
C ALA A 563 12.18 -8.15 -22.05
N PHE A 564 12.96 -7.16 -22.38
CA PHE A 564 13.51 -6.98 -23.74
C PHE A 564 14.89 -6.30 -23.68
N ASN A 565 15.66 -6.48 -24.74
CA ASN A 565 16.94 -5.78 -24.91
C ASN A 565 16.68 -4.45 -25.61
N GLN A 566 17.04 -3.36 -24.97
CA GLN A 566 16.85 -2.01 -25.52
C GLN A 566 17.87 -1.75 -26.64
N PRO A 567 17.45 -1.28 -27.82
CA PRO A 567 18.37 -0.82 -28.85
C PRO A 567 19.20 0.38 -28.38
N LEU A 568 20.44 0.45 -28.82
CA LEU A 568 21.25 1.65 -28.67
C LEU A 568 20.64 2.79 -29.50
N PHE A 569 20.28 3.88 -28.89
CA PHE A 569 19.81 5.07 -29.63
C PHE A 569 21.01 5.87 -30.12
N VAL A 570 21.24 5.92 -31.45
CA VAL A 570 22.34 6.65 -32.03
C VAL A 570 22.23 8.13 -31.65
N ARG A 571 23.24 8.64 -30.97
CA ARG A 571 23.26 10.01 -30.39
C ARG A 571 22.06 10.34 -29.53
N GLY A 572 21.46 9.34 -28.87
CA GLY A 572 20.27 9.52 -28.02
C GLY A 572 18.94 9.70 -28.79
N GLN A 573 18.92 9.53 -30.09
CA GLN A 573 17.72 9.72 -30.92
C GLN A 573 16.90 8.42 -30.98
N MET A 574 15.72 8.44 -30.39
CA MET A 574 14.78 7.28 -30.35
C MET A 574 14.34 6.85 -31.76
N THR A 575 14.36 7.75 -32.75
CA THR A 575 14.01 7.49 -34.13
C THR A 575 15.16 6.85 -34.93
N GLN A 576 16.35 6.71 -34.35
CA GLN A 576 17.51 6.06 -34.94
C GLN A 576 18.02 4.92 -34.05
N PRO A 577 17.23 3.83 -33.92
CA PRO A 577 17.66 2.68 -33.12
C PRO A 577 18.81 1.95 -33.85
N GLY A 578 19.86 1.66 -33.09
CA GLY A 578 20.93 0.76 -33.49
C GLY A 578 20.67 -0.66 -33.04
N GLU A 579 21.73 -1.44 -32.85
CA GLU A 579 21.61 -2.83 -32.41
C GLU A 579 21.07 -2.96 -31.01
N PRO A 580 20.27 -4.02 -30.73
CA PRO A 580 19.81 -4.33 -29.37
C PRO A 580 20.99 -4.63 -28.44
N VAL A 581 21.05 -3.97 -27.30
CA VAL A 581 22.08 -4.16 -26.29
C VAL A 581 21.62 -5.20 -25.28
N PRO A 582 22.35 -6.31 -25.10
CA PRO A 582 21.99 -7.32 -24.11
C PRO A 582 22.08 -6.74 -22.70
N ARG A 583 21.15 -7.15 -21.84
CA ARG A 583 21.14 -6.74 -20.42
C ARG A 583 22.30 -7.44 -19.72
N ARG A 584 23.25 -6.66 -19.21
CA ARG A 584 24.47 -7.15 -18.54
C ARG A 584 25.00 -6.12 -17.57
N PHE A 585 26.00 -6.48 -16.79
CA PHE A 585 26.73 -5.54 -15.95
C PHE A 585 27.70 -4.67 -16.79
N LEU A 586 28.52 -3.87 -16.14
CA LEU A 586 29.55 -3.07 -16.81
C LEU A 586 30.57 -4.01 -17.48
N GLU A 587 30.81 -3.81 -18.75
CA GLU A 587 31.64 -4.66 -19.60
C GLU A 587 33.06 -4.89 -19.05
N MET A 588 33.62 -3.85 -18.42
CA MET A 588 34.96 -3.95 -17.84
C MET A 588 35.05 -4.88 -16.60
N PHE A 589 33.92 -5.23 -15.99
CA PHE A 589 33.85 -6.13 -14.83
C PHE A 589 33.23 -7.50 -15.18
N ASP A 590 32.18 -7.50 -15.99
CA ASP A 590 31.53 -8.72 -16.46
C ASP A 590 30.73 -8.41 -17.74
N ASP A 591 31.22 -8.85 -18.87
CA ASP A 591 30.64 -8.62 -20.20
C ASP A 591 29.53 -9.63 -20.56
N ARG A 592 29.31 -10.66 -19.74
CA ARG A 592 28.34 -11.71 -20.02
C ARG A 592 26.92 -11.20 -19.83
N PRO A 593 25.99 -11.47 -20.76
CA PRO A 593 24.58 -11.20 -20.60
C PRO A 593 24.00 -11.93 -19.38
N PHE A 594 23.05 -11.29 -18.70
CA PHE A 594 22.32 -11.95 -17.63
C PHE A 594 21.52 -13.13 -18.17
N GLN A 595 21.67 -14.28 -17.55
CA GLN A 595 20.91 -15.49 -17.89
C GLN A 595 19.58 -15.49 -17.12
N THR A 596 18.62 -14.70 -17.61
CA THR A 596 17.32 -14.55 -16.95
C THR A 596 16.22 -14.28 -17.98
N SER A 597 15.03 -14.81 -17.71
CA SER A 597 13.81 -14.48 -18.46
C SER A 597 13.13 -13.18 -17.96
N SER A 598 13.56 -12.68 -16.81
CA SER A 598 13.08 -11.43 -16.21
C SER A 598 13.86 -10.21 -16.71
N SER A 599 13.58 -9.03 -16.17
CA SER A 599 14.25 -7.77 -16.56
C SER A 599 15.76 -7.74 -16.32
N GLY A 600 16.31 -8.59 -15.45
CA GLY A 600 17.71 -8.57 -15.02
C GLY A 600 18.00 -7.57 -13.90
N ARG A 601 16.98 -6.93 -13.32
CA ARG A 601 17.17 -5.97 -12.20
C ARG A 601 17.76 -6.63 -10.96
N LEU A 602 17.33 -7.87 -10.65
CA LEU A 602 17.85 -8.61 -9.51
C LEU A 602 19.32 -8.98 -9.73
N GLU A 603 19.64 -9.46 -10.91
CA GLU A 603 21.02 -9.78 -11.31
C GLU A 603 21.91 -8.54 -11.26
N LEU A 604 21.42 -7.40 -11.76
CA LEU A 604 22.11 -6.11 -11.67
C LEU A 604 22.32 -5.68 -10.22
N ALA A 605 21.27 -5.76 -9.38
CA ALA A 605 21.36 -5.41 -7.97
C ALA A 605 22.40 -6.28 -7.24
N ASN A 606 22.40 -7.59 -7.49
CA ASN A 606 23.38 -8.50 -6.92
C ASN A 606 24.82 -8.19 -7.37
N LYS A 607 25.03 -7.78 -8.63
CA LYS A 607 26.34 -7.33 -9.11
C LYS A 607 26.76 -6.01 -8.47
N VAL A 608 25.86 -5.07 -8.32
CA VAL A 608 26.14 -3.79 -7.64
C VAL A 608 26.46 -4.02 -6.16
N ALA A 609 25.69 -4.84 -5.46
CA ALA A 609 25.86 -5.13 -4.03
C ALA A 609 26.88 -6.24 -3.73
N SER A 610 27.62 -6.72 -4.73
CA SER A 610 28.62 -7.76 -4.53
C SER A 610 29.82 -7.23 -3.74
N ALA A 611 30.32 -8.02 -2.79
CA ALA A 611 31.56 -7.73 -2.07
C ALA A 611 32.79 -7.68 -3.00
N THR A 612 32.73 -8.33 -4.17
CA THR A 612 33.77 -8.30 -5.19
C THR A 612 33.69 -7.08 -6.11
N ASN A 613 32.63 -6.27 -6.01
CA ASN A 613 32.52 -5.05 -6.78
C ASN A 613 33.47 -3.96 -6.21
N PRO A 614 34.51 -3.56 -6.93
CA PRO A 614 35.48 -2.66 -6.37
C PRO A 614 35.00 -1.22 -6.22
N LEU A 615 33.90 -0.85 -6.88
CA LEU A 615 33.38 0.51 -6.87
C LEU A 615 32.37 0.75 -5.75
N THR A 616 31.39 -0.13 -5.56
CA THR A 616 30.26 0.14 -4.66
C THR A 616 30.72 0.44 -3.24
N THR A 617 31.61 -0.36 -2.69
CA THR A 617 32.10 -0.19 -1.32
C THR A 617 32.91 1.09 -1.17
N ARG A 618 33.81 1.38 -2.12
CA ARG A 618 34.60 2.60 -2.12
C ARG A 618 33.75 3.85 -2.27
N VAL A 619 32.77 3.82 -3.16
CA VAL A 619 31.85 4.94 -3.36
C VAL A 619 31.03 5.22 -2.11
N ILE A 620 30.47 4.20 -1.45
CA ILE A 620 29.67 4.37 -0.23
C ILE A 620 30.52 4.93 0.92
N VAL A 621 31.69 4.34 1.20
CA VAL A 621 32.52 4.84 2.29
C VAL A 621 33.06 6.24 2.01
N ASN A 622 33.35 6.56 0.73
CA ASN A 622 33.75 7.91 0.33
C ASN A 622 32.62 8.93 0.51
N ARG A 623 31.37 8.54 0.25
CA ARG A 623 30.19 9.38 0.51
C ARG A 623 29.96 9.60 2.01
N LEU A 624 30.04 8.54 2.82
CA LEU A 624 29.99 8.68 4.28
C LEU A 624 31.08 9.61 4.80
N TRP A 625 32.29 9.43 4.30
CA TRP A 625 33.42 10.31 4.61
C TRP A 625 33.16 11.75 4.20
N HIS A 626 32.68 11.97 2.97
CA HIS A 626 32.33 13.30 2.47
C HIS A 626 31.31 14.02 3.38
N HIS A 627 30.25 13.33 3.78
CA HIS A 627 29.23 13.93 4.64
C HIS A 627 29.74 14.22 6.06
N LEU A 628 30.71 13.47 6.55
CA LEU A 628 31.27 13.69 7.89
C LEU A 628 32.40 14.72 7.87
N PHE A 629 33.32 14.66 6.90
CA PHE A 629 34.51 15.49 6.84
C PHE A 629 34.41 16.64 5.80
N GLY A 630 33.26 16.81 5.15
CA GLY A 630 33.01 17.90 4.19
C GLY A 630 33.64 17.70 2.81
N ARG A 631 34.67 16.88 2.67
CA ARG A 631 35.32 16.50 1.40
C ARG A 631 35.55 14.99 1.38
N GLY A 632 35.24 14.34 0.27
CA GLY A 632 35.55 12.91 0.09
C GLY A 632 37.07 12.66 0.01
N LEU A 633 37.50 11.46 0.36
CA LEU A 633 38.89 10.99 0.07
C LEU A 633 39.12 11.05 -1.43
N VAL A 634 38.14 10.74 -2.26
CA VAL A 634 38.04 11.11 -3.67
C VAL A 634 37.13 12.34 -3.75
N GLY A 635 37.70 13.48 -4.12
CA GLY A 635 37.00 14.78 -4.12
C GLY A 635 35.86 14.84 -5.15
N THR A 636 35.99 14.15 -6.27
CA THR A 636 34.93 13.97 -7.28
C THR A 636 34.00 12.80 -6.91
N VAL A 637 33.15 12.98 -5.90
CA VAL A 637 32.35 11.91 -5.29
C VAL A 637 31.41 11.17 -6.25
N ASP A 638 31.06 11.79 -7.38
CA ASP A 638 30.23 11.19 -8.45
C ASP A 638 31.07 10.63 -9.60
N ASN A 639 32.39 10.76 -9.57
CA ASN A 639 33.26 10.32 -10.65
C ASN A 639 34.50 9.60 -10.08
N PHE A 640 34.43 8.28 -10.09
CA PHE A 640 35.53 7.37 -9.77
C PHE A 640 36.23 6.84 -11.02
N GLY A 641 35.91 7.40 -12.18
CA GLY A 641 36.48 7.02 -13.44
C GLY A 641 37.78 7.76 -13.74
N ARG A 642 38.26 7.60 -14.97
CA ARG A 642 39.58 8.14 -15.44
C ARG A 642 39.71 9.65 -15.31
N LEU A 643 38.60 10.39 -15.38
CA LEU A 643 38.57 11.86 -15.26
C LEU A 643 38.25 12.33 -13.83
N GLY A 644 38.10 11.41 -12.89
CA GLY A 644 37.92 11.73 -11.49
C GLY A 644 39.23 11.99 -10.76
N ASP A 645 39.14 12.64 -9.57
CA ASP A 645 40.29 12.84 -8.71
C ASP A 645 40.84 11.49 -8.21
N LYS A 646 42.14 11.46 -7.99
CA LYS A 646 42.76 10.37 -7.24
C LYS A 646 42.41 10.51 -5.76
N PRO A 647 42.29 9.40 -5.03
CA PRO A 647 42.09 9.48 -3.59
C PRO A 647 43.31 10.12 -2.90
N THR A 648 43.05 11.00 -1.95
CA THR A 648 44.10 11.63 -1.11
C THR A 648 44.82 10.59 -0.23
N HIS A 649 44.06 9.58 0.22
CA HIS A 649 44.53 8.48 1.08
C HIS A 649 44.03 7.16 0.53
N PRO A 650 44.69 6.58 -0.50
CA PRO A 650 44.18 5.38 -1.17
C PRO A 650 44.10 4.15 -0.25
N GLU A 651 45.09 3.95 0.62
CA GLU A 651 45.10 2.84 1.58
C GLU A 651 43.99 2.95 2.62
N LEU A 652 43.70 4.17 3.06
CA LEU A 652 42.58 4.41 3.97
C LEU A 652 41.22 4.12 3.30
N LEU A 653 41.06 4.54 2.04
CA LEU A 653 39.84 4.25 1.27
C LEU A 653 39.63 2.75 1.12
N ASP A 654 40.71 2.01 0.82
CA ASP A 654 40.66 0.55 0.68
C ASP A 654 40.41 -0.15 2.01
N TYR A 655 41.04 0.31 3.09
CA TYR A 655 40.77 -0.18 4.44
C TYR A 655 39.29 0.01 4.85
N LEU A 656 38.74 1.21 4.65
CA LEU A 656 37.36 1.50 4.99
C LEU A 656 36.39 0.68 4.14
N ALA A 657 36.67 0.50 2.85
CA ALA A 657 35.85 -0.29 1.95
C ALA A 657 35.82 -1.78 2.37
N THR A 658 36.97 -2.35 2.72
CA THR A 658 37.09 -3.73 3.20
C THR A 658 36.35 -3.92 4.54
N ARG A 659 36.62 -3.00 5.50
CA ARG A 659 35.96 -3.02 6.81
C ARG A 659 34.44 -2.91 6.69
N PHE A 660 33.94 -2.10 5.76
CA PHE A 660 32.49 -1.95 5.53
C PHE A 660 31.84 -3.27 5.13
N VAL A 661 32.49 -4.06 4.28
CA VAL A 661 32.01 -5.40 3.90
C VAL A 661 32.08 -6.37 5.09
N GLU A 662 33.23 -6.40 5.80
CA GLU A 662 33.44 -7.28 6.96
C GLU A 662 32.43 -7.02 8.09
N GLN A 663 31.95 -5.79 8.22
CA GLN A 663 30.91 -5.40 9.18
C GLN A 663 29.50 -5.57 8.66
N GLY A 664 29.28 -6.40 7.64
CA GLY A 664 27.96 -6.69 7.09
C GLY A 664 27.28 -5.49 6.42
N TRP A 665 28.05 -4.61 5.78
CA TRP A 665 27.53 -3.43 5.06
C TRP A 665 26.81 -2.41 5.98
N SER A 666 27.21 -2.34 7.24
CA SER A 666 26.59 -1.46 8.23
C SER A 666 27.09 -0.01 8.10
N MET A 667 26.26 0.86 7.52
CA MET A 667 26.54 2.29 7.48
C MET A 667 26.64 2.87 8.90
N LYS A 668 25.80 2.45 9.84
CA LYS A 668 25.83 2.94 11.23
C LYS A 668 27.16 2.62 11.93
N GLU A 669 27.66 1.41 11.80
CA GLU A 669 28.94 1.04 12.38
C GLU A 669 30.11 1.80 11.73
N THR A 670 30.05 2.03 10.41
CA THR A 670 31.05 2.85 9.71
C THR A 670 31.00 4.29 10.18
N ILE A 671 29.81 4.90 10.28
CA ILE A 671 29.64 6.26 10.82
C ILE A 671 30.17 6.34 12.25
N ARG A 672 29.80 5.39 13.13
CA ARG A 672 30.29 5.34 14.51
C ARG A 672 31.82 5.28 14.56
N PHE A 673 32.42 4.42 13.76
CA PHE A 673 33.87 4.31 13.65
C PHE A 673 34.53 5.65 13.25
N LEU A 674 33.98 6.33 12.25
CA LEU A 674 34.50 7.59 11.75
C LEU A 674 34.36 8.72 12.77
N VAL A 675 33.20 8.91 13.38
CA VAL A 675 32.94 10.01 14.32
C VAL A 675 33.65 9.83 15.67
N THR A 676 34.03 8.61 16.04
CA THR A 676 34.84 8.36 17.23
C THR A 676 36.34 8.47 16.97
N SER A 677 36.78 8.65 15.73
CA SER A 677 38.19 8.79 15.37
C SER A 677 38.79 10.10 15.90
N ARG A 678 40.09 10.11 16.10
CA ARG A 678 40.81 11.34 16.46
C ARG A 678 40.72 12.39 15.37
N ALA A 679 40.74 12.00 14.11
CA ALA A 679 40.62 12.88 12.97
C ALA A 679 39.28 13.66 12.95
N PHE A 680 38.20 13.04 13.35
CA PHE A 680 36.89 13.71 13.42
C PHE A 680 36.77 14.67 14.59
N ARG A 681 37.45 14.38 15.71
CA ARG A 681 37.39 15.17 16.97
C ARG A 681 38.46 16.24 17.10
N GLN A 682 39.09 16.63 16.00
CA GLN A 682 40.07 17.73 16.00
C GLN A 682 39.38 19.08 16.12
N GLU A 683 40.12 20.08 16.62
CA GLU A 683 39.68 21.47 16.58
C GLU A 683 39.57 21.99 15.15
N ALA A 684 38.68 22.96 14.93
CA ALA A 684 38.49 23.58 13.62
C ALA A 684 39.58 24.63 13.29
N MET A 685 40.30 25.12 14.28
CA MET A 685 41.35 26.13 14.10
C MET A 685 42.68 25.51 13.66
N PRO A 686 43.11 25.73 12.41
CA PRO A 686 44.39 25.23 11.93
C PRO A 686 45.55 25.95 12.58
N SER A 687 46.63 25.21 12.90
CA SER A 687 47.89 25.81 13.29
C SER A 687 48.52 26.64 12.15
N SER A 688 49.47 27.52 12.47
CA SER A 688 50.20 28.30 11.46
C SER A 688 50.89 27.42 10.42
N ASP A 689 51.44 26.29 10.86
CA ASP A 689 52.11 25.31 9.96
C ASP A 689 51.10 24.56 9.10
N ALA A 690 49.97 24.18 9.65
CA ALA A 690 48.88 23.53 8.87
C ALA A 690 48.40 24.48 7.75
N ARG A 691 48.17 25.76 8.04
CA ARG A 691 47.78 26.75 7.02
C ARG A 691 48.82 26.91 5.91
N ARG A 692 50.07 26.80 6.24
CA ARG A 692 51.20 26.97 5.30
C ARG A 692 51.45 25.69 4.45
N ILE A 693 51.38 24.51 5.09
CA ILE A 693 51.78 23.25 4.46
C ILE A 693 50.59 22.60 3.70
N ASP A 694 49.42 22.64 4.30
CA ASP A 694 48.21 22.03 3.75
C ASP A 694 46.99 22.99 3.79
N PRO A 695 47.05 24.09 3.01
CA PRO A 695 46.00 25.11 3.01
C PRO A 695 44.62 24.56 2.58
N ALA A 696 44.57 23.45 1.87
CA ALA A 696 43.36 22.78 1.40
C ALA A 696 42.86 21.72 2.40
N ASN A 697 43.56 21.54 3.52
CA ASN A 697 43.25 20.52 4.54
C ASN A 697 43.06 19.09 3.98
N LEU A 698 43.90 18.74 3.01
CA LEU A 698 43.86 17.40 2.39
C LEU A 698 44.37 16.32 3.34
N LEU A 699 45.27 16.69 4.27
CA LEU A 699 45.85 15.77 5.26
C LEU A 699 45.04 15.74 6.56
N LEU A 700 43.90 16.47 6.62
CA LEU A 700 43.00 16.50 7.77
C LEU A 700 43.72 16.93 9.08
N SER A 701 44.48 17.99 9.01
CA SER A 701 45.21 18.54 10.15
C SER A 701 44.32 19.27 11.16
N HIS A 702 43.08 19.60 10.78
CA HIS A 702 42.05 20.24 11.60
C HIS A 702 40.67 19.86 11.10
N ALA A 703 39.63 20.04 11.91
CA ALA A 703 38.24 19.85 11.51
C ALA A 703 37.83 20.91 10.46
N PRO A 704 37.11 20.55 9.41
CA PRO A 704 36.65 21.52 8.42
C PRO A 704 35.43 22.30 8.95
N VAL A 705 35.51 23.60 8.96
CA VAL A 705 34.33 24.47 9.16
C VAL A 705 33.42 24.35 7.91
N ARG A 706 32.17 24.07 8.12
CA ARG A 706 31.20 23.85 7.00
C ARG A 706 29.85 24.45 7.29
N ARG A 707 29.22 24.98 6.25
CA ARG A 707 27.84 25.42 6.31
C ARG A 707 26.88 24.23 6.44
N LEU A 708 25.87 24.37 7.26
CA LEU A 708 24.74 23.43 7.32
C LEU A 708 24.01 23.40 5.97
N GLU A 709 23.46 22.25 5.65
CA GLU A 709 22.58 22.09 4.50
C GLU A 709 21.23 22.79 4.74
N ALA A 710 20.56 23.19 3.66
CA ALA A 710 19.31 23.96 3.71
C ALA A 710 18.26 23.37 4.64
N GLU A 711 18.08 22.05 4.56
CA GLU A 711 17.12 21.32 5.39
C GLU A 711 17.53 21.33 6.88
N ALA A 712 18.82 21.24 7.16
CA ALA A 712 19.33 21.28 8.52
C ALA A 712 19.16 22.68 9.13
N ILE A 713 19.39 23.76 8.35
CA ILE A 713 19.17 25.14 8.78
C ILE A 713 17.69 25.35 9.16
N ARG A 714 16.78 24.91 8.28
CA ARG A 714 15.34 25.01 8.55
C ARG A 714 14.93 24.21 9.80
N ASP A 715 15.41 22.98 9.92
CA ASP A 715 15.07 22.11 11.05
C ASP A 715 15.68 22.63 12.36
N ALA A 716 16.86 23.26 12.32
CA ALA A 716 17.46 23.95 13.45
C ALA A 716 16.58 25.13 13.94
N MET A 717 16.06 25.95 13.02
CA MET A 717 15.15 27.05 13.38
C MET A 717 13.86 26.52 14.05
N LEU A 718 13.25 25.45 13.52
CA LEU A 718 12.09 24.80 14.14
C LEU A 718 12.43 24.24 15.54
N THR A 719 13.63 23.70 15.71
CA THR A 719 14.08 23.14 16.99
C THR A 719 14.29 24.23 18.02
N VAL A 720 14.98 25.31 17.64
CA VAL A 720 15.28 26.46 18.51
C VAL A 720 14.00 27.19 18.91
N SER A 721 13.04 27.33 18.01
CA SER A 721 11.73 27.94 18.31
C SER A 721 10.82 27.04 19.17
N GLY A 722 11.19 25.76 19.36
CA GLY A 722 10.37 24.79 20.10
C GLY A 722 9.20 24.22 19.29
N GLU A 723 9.17 24.46 17.99
CA GLU A 723 8.05 24.11 17.12
C GLU A 723 8.24 22.78 16.36
N VAL A 724 9.43 22.16 16.43
CA VAL A 724 9.71 20.95 15.64
C VAL A 724 8.81 19.78 16.04
N ASP A 725 8.13 19.18 15.06
CA ASP A 725 7.44 17.89 15.22
C ASP A 725 8.38 16.76 14.78
N LEU A 726 8.84 15.97 15.76
CA LEU A 726 9.72 14.81 15.54
C LEU A 726 9.00 13.56 15.11
N LYS A 727 7.68 13.60 14.84
CA LYS A 727 6.91 12.45 14.38
C LYS A 727 7.58 11.80 13.18
N MET A 728 7.80 10.50 13.29
CA MET A 728 8.38 9.66 12.23
C MET A 728 7.29 9.15 11.29
N TYR A 729 7.67 8.93 10.02
CA TYR A 729 6.86 8.31 8.98
C TYR A 729 5.60 9.09 8.57
N GLY A 730 4.78 8.47 7.74
CA GLY A 730 3.57 9.07 7.19
C GLY A 730 3.81 9.84 5.88
N PRO A 731 2.75 10.42 5.29
CA PRO A 731 2.84 11.15 4.02
C PRO A 731 3.67 12.41 4.14
N GLY A 732 4.30 12.80 3.04
CA GLY A 732 5.04 14.07 2.97
C GLY A 732 4.10 15.28 3.00
N VAL A 733 4.58 16.37 3.59
CA VAL A 733 3.87 17.64 3.69
C VAL A 733 3.99 18.44 2.41
N THR A 734 2.93 19.12 2.00
CA THR A 734 2.95 20.01 0.83
C THR A 734 3.87 21.19 1.08
N VAL A 735 4.70 21.50 0.08
CA VAL A 735 5.68 22.59 0.15
C VAL A 735 5.00 23.97 0.15
N TYR A 736 5.47 24.87 1.00
CA TYR A 736 5.17 26.28 0.90
C TYR A 736 5.94 26.93 -0.27
N TYR A 737 5.25 27.75 -1.06
CA TYR A 737 5.86 28.57 -2.10
C TYR A 737 5.12 29.91 -2.24
N ILE A 738 5.84 30.95 -2.66
CA ILE A 738 5.34 32.35 -2.64
C ILE A 738 4.38 32.60 -3.81
N ALA A 739 4.68 32.11 -5.00
CA ALA A 739 3.92 32.38 -6.22
C ALA A 739 3.15 31.13 -6.71
N LYS A 740 2.01 31.34 -7.36
CA LYS A 740 1.37 30.30 -8.19
C LYS A 740 2.28 30.05 -9.40
N THR A 741 2.91 28.89 -9.44
CA THR A 741 3.57 28.42 -10.65
C THR A 741 2.56 27.70 -11.53
N GLU A 742 2.74 27.75 -12.85
CA GLU A 742 1.91 27.01 -13.79
C GLU A 742 1.91 25.51 -13.43
N GLY A 743 0.73 24.91 -13.28
CA GLY A 743 0.57 23.54 -12.78
C GLY A 743 0.65 23.41 -11.25
N GLY A 744 0.63 24.52 -10.52
CA GLY A 744 0.74 24.53 -9.06
C GLY A 744 -0.47 23.88 -8.39
N GLY A 745 -0.22 22.79 -7.67
CA GLY A 745 -1.15 22.25 -6.71
C GLY A 745 -1.30 23.17 -5.48
N PRO A 746 -2.01 22.74 -4.45
CA PRO A 746 -2.25 23.56 -3.27
C PRO A 746 -0.95 23.98 -2.61
N LYS A 747 -0.91 25.23 -2.15
CA LYS A 747 0.17 25.81 -1.36
C LYS A 747 0.14 25.18 0.04
N GLY A 748 1.29 24.67 0.51
CA GLY A 748 1.42 24.12 1.85
C GLY A 748 1.49 25.20 2.94
N PRO A 749 1.43 24.82 4.20
CA PRO A 749 1.62 25.73 5.32
C PRO A 749 3.06 26.26 5.37
N LEU A 750 3.23 27.48 5.87
CA LEU A 750 4.52 28.18 5.94
C LEU A 750 5.59 27.37 6.69
N ASP A 751 5.20 26.80 7.83
CA ASP A 751 6.08 26.00 8.69
C ASP A 751 6.16 24.51 8.31
N GLY A 752 5.49 24.10 7.20
CA GLY A 752 5.50 22.71 6.75
C GLY A 752 4.91 21.75 7.79
N GLU A 753 3.83 22.17 8.48
CA GLU A 753 3.20 21.44 9.59
C GLU A 753 4.20 21.14 10.74
N ARG A 754 5.22 21.99 10.89
CA ARG A 754 6.31 21.84 11.86
C ARG A 754 7.14 20.56 11.68
N ARG A 755 6.88 19.78 10.61
CA ARG A 755 7.60 18.55 10.30
C ARG A 755 9.03 18.85 9.87
N ARG A 756 9.94 17.91 10.20
CA ARG A 756 11.32 17.97 9.70
C ARG A 756 11.35 18.03 8.17
N SER A 757 12.33 18.69 7.60
CA SER A 757 12.46 18.94 6.17
C SER A 757 12.53 17.67 5.32
N VAL A 758 12.97 16.55 5.89
CA VAL A 758 12.95 15.23 5.23
C VAL A 758 11.54 14.77 4.83
N TYR A 759 10.49 15.31 5.47
CA TYR A 759 9.09 15.04 5.16
C TYR A 759 8.46 16.02 4.20
N GLN A 760 9.17 17.03 3.72
CA GLN A 760 8.65 17.95 2.70
C GLN A 760 8.61 17.25 1.34
N ARG A 761 7.48 17.36 0.65
CA ARG A 761 7.35 16.85 -0.72
C ARG A 761 8.24 17.64 -1.66
N ILE A 762 9.02 16.94 -2.48
CA ILE A 762 9.80 17.55 -3.54
C ILE A 762 8.94 17.72 -4.78
N ARG A 763 8.78 18.96 -5.24
CA ARG A 763 8.11 19.29 -6.50
C ARG A 763 9.11 19.94 -7.45
N ARG A 764 9.23 19.41 -8.67
CA ARG A 764 10.22 19.91 -9.66
C ARG A 764 9.98 21.36 -10.06
N ASN A 765 8.70 21.78 -10.15
CA ASN A 765 8.32 23.11 -10.63
C ASN A 765 7.85 24.06 -9.50
N ALA A 766 7.99 23.67 -8.25
CA ALA A 766 7.54 24.47 -7.11
C ALA A 766 8.43 24.15 -5.90
N ALA A 767 9.67 24.55 -5.97
CA ALA A 767 10.63 24.39 -4.87
C ALA A 767 10.33 25.37 -3.74
N ASN A 768 10.75 25.01 -2.53
CA ASN A 768 10.69 25.93 -1.39
C ASN A 768 11.77 27.01 -1.54
N PRO A 769 11.41 28.32 -1.58
CA PRO A 769 12.37 29.39 -1.82
C PRO A 769 13.49 29.46 -0.76
N PHE A 770 13.15 29.21 0.50
CA PHE A 770 14.12 29.16 1.58
C PHE A 770 15.19 28.09 1.33
N LEU A 771 14.76 26.87 0.98
CA LEU A 771 15.69 25.77 0.71
C LEU A 771 16.53 26.05 -0.56
N GLU A 772 15.94 26.64 -1.60
CA GLU A 772 16.69 27.01 -2.82
C GLU A 772 17.77 28.05 -2.53
N ALA A 773 17.48 29.04 -1.68
CA ALA A 773 18.47 30.06 -1.30
C ALA A 773 19.70 29.46 -0.62
N PHE A 774 19.52 28.34 0.10
CA PHE A 774 20.59 27.60 0.77
C PHE A 774 21.09 26.37 0.00
N ASP A 775 21.01 26.41 -1.33
CA ASP A 775 21.56 25.40 -2.25
C ASP A 775 20.92 24.00 -2.15
N ALA A 776 19.65 23.89 -1.77
CA ALA A 776 18.94 22.62 -1.90
C ALA A 776 19.00 22.13 -3.37
N PRO A 777 19.32 20.87 -3.62
CA PRO A 777 19.52 20.38 -4.97
C PRO A 777 18.23 20.42 -5.80
N LYS A 778 18.33 20.84 -7.05
CA LYS A 778 17.20 20.73 -7.99
C LYS A 778 16.94 19.25 -8.30
N PRO A 779 15.70 18.77 -8.23
CA PRO A 779 15.36 17.36 -8.35
C PRO A 779 15.30 16.90 -9.82
N VAL A 780 16.34 17.20 -10.60
CA VAL A 780 16.42 16.86 -12.04
C VAL A 780 17.48 15.81 -12.33
N SER A 781 18.48 15.63 -11.45
CA SER A 781 19.54 14.65 -11.58
C SER A 781 20.07 14.23 -10.21
N THR A 782 20.67 13.04 -10.15
CA THR A 782 21.38 12.58 -8.95
C THR A 782 22.66 13.40 -8.75
N ARG A 783 23.01 13.70 -7.51
CA ARG A 783 24.22 14.39 -7.12
C ARG A 783 24.85 13.73 -5.91
N GLY A 784 26.16 13.51 -5.92
CA GLY A 784 26.89 12.95 -4.80
C GLY A 784 27.36 14.00 -3.80
N ARG A 785 27.42 15.27 -4.20
CA ARG A 785 27.65 16.41 -3.31
C ARG A 785 26.69 17.56 -3.65
N ARG A 786 26.42 18.39 -2.64
CA ARG A 786 25.69 19.64 -2.81
C ARG A 786 26.66 20.79 -3.08
N ASP A 787 26.18 21.79 -3.75
CA ASP A 787 26.88 23.08 -3.82
C ASP A 787 26.73 23.75 -2.43
N ALA A 788 27.73 24.52 -2.04
CA ALA A 788 27.70 25.35 -0.85
C ALA A 788 28.19 26.73 -1.23
N THR A 789 27.25 27.56 -1.66
CA THR A 789 27.57 28.95 -2.06
C THR A 789 27.53 29.88 -0.85
N ASN A 790 28.18 31.02 -0.94
CA ASN A 790 28.09 32.11 0.04
C ASN A 790 27.71 33.36 -0.76
N VAL A 791 26.43 33.65 -0.85
CA VAL A 791 25.90 34.71 -1.70
C VAL A 791 24.99 35.66 -0.86
N PRO A 792 24.92 36.95 -1.20
CA PRO A 792 24.08 37.92 -0.47
C PRO A 792 22.62 37.54 -0.35
N ALA A 793 22.10 36.77 -1.31
CA ALA A 793 20.73 36.28 -1.30
C ALA A 793 20.40 35.46 -0.05
N GLN A 794 21.38 34.74 0.52
CA GLN A 794 21.18 33.94 1.74
C GLN A 794 20.94 34.85 2.97
N SER A 795 21.73 35.91 3.12
CA SER A 795 21.52 36.91 4.19
C SER A 795 20.16 37.62 4.04
N LEU A 796 19.79 37.97 2.79
CA LEU A 796 18.48 38.56 2.51
C LEU A 796 17.33 37.58 2.80
N THR A 797 17.51 36.29 2.57
CA THR A 797 16.52 35.28 2.94
C THR A 797 16.35 35.19 4.44
N LEU A 798 17.43 35.20 5.23
CA LEU A 798 17.34 35.18 6.69
C LEU A 798 16.66 36.44 7.26
N LEU A 799 16.77 37.58 6.58
CA LEU A 799 16.14 38.83 6.98
C LEU A 799 14.66 38.93 6.55
N ASN A 800 14.27 38.37 5.38
CA ASN A 800 13.00 38.69 4.77
C ASN A 800 12.07 37.49 4.57
N ASP A 801 12.54 36.26 4.75
CA ASP A 801 11.70 35.12 4.53
C ASP A 801 10.62 35.00 5.62
N PRO A 802 9.33 34.88 5.24
CA PRO A 802 8.23 34.79 6.21
C PRO A 802 8.38 33.63 7.22
N PHE A 803 9.02 32.53 6.82
CA PHE A 803 9.29 31.42 7.72
C PHE A 803 10.26 31.80 8.84
N VAL A 804 11.35 32.52 8.51
CA VAL A 804 12.33 32.98 9.52
C VAL A 804 11.67 33.91 10.50
N ILE A 805 10.90 34.88 10.00
CA ILE A 805 10.15 35.82 10.82
C ILE A 805 9.16 35.12 11.76
N ASP A 806 8.41 34.16 11.23
CA ASP A 806 7.45 33.35 12.00
C ASP A 806 8.15 32.57 13.13
N GLN A 807 9.26 31.91 12.81
CA GLN A 807 10.02 31.14 13.81
C GLN A 807 10.67 32.05 14.86
N SER A 808 11.18 33.22 14.49
CA SER A 808 11.71 34.21 15.42
C SER A 808 10.63 34.73 16.38
N THR A 809 9.42 34.96 15.84
CA THR A 809 8.26 35.38 16.64
C THR A 809 7.85 34.30 17.65
N LYS A 810 7.76 33.05 17.23
CA LYS A 810 7.39 31.92 18.09
C LYS A 810 8.44 31.70 19.17
N TRP A 811 9.71 31.79 18.84
CA TRP A 811 10.81 31.65 19.78
C TRP A 811 10.81 32.76 20.83
N ALA A 812 10.69 34.01 20.42
CA ALA A 812 10.55 35.13 21.33
C ALA A 812 9.36 34.95 22.29
N LYS A 813 8.19 34.63 21.77
CA LYS A 813 6.99 34.36 22.58
C LYS A 813 7.18 33.24 23.59
N ALA A 814 7.87 32.18 23.23
CA ALA A 814 8.12 31.05 24.14
C ALA A 814 9.00 31.48 25.32
N LEU A 815 10.08 32.25 25.05
CA LEU A 815 10.99 32.72 26.09
C LEU A 815 10.43 33.85 26.97
N MET A 816 9.46 34.59 26.47
CA MET A 816 8.82 35.65 27.27
C MET A 816 7.89 35.11 28.36
N LYS A 817 7.44 33.84 28.24
CA LYS A 817 6.51 33.23 29.19
C LYS A 817 7.15 32.78 30.51
N ASP A 818 8.45 32.58 30.56
CA ASP A 818 9.11 31.91 31.70
C ASP A 818 9.63 32.82 32.80
N GLY A 819 9.36 34.14 32.71
CA GLY A 819 9.70 35.10 33.76
C GLY A 819 11.21 35.40 33.97
N ARG A 820 12.05 34.95 33.04
CA ARG A 820 13.50 35.19 33.09
C ARG A 820 13.84 36.67 32.99
N SER A 821 14.86 37.08 33.68
CA SER A 821 15.48 38.38 33.48
C SER A 821 16.03 38.51 32.04
N ARG A 822 16.27 39.74 31.61
CA ARG A 822 16.81 40.04 30.28
C ARG A 822 18.07 39.25 29.96
N ASP A 823 19.02 39.26 30.87
CA ASP A 823 20.31 38.60 30.68
C ASP A 823 20.22 37.08 30.69
N GLU A 824 19.36 36.50 31.54
CA GLU A 824 19.07 35.07 31.54
C GLU A 824 18.40 34.63 30.25
N ARG A 825 17.51 35.46 29.67
CA ARG A 825 16.90 35.21 28.39
C ARG A 825 17.93 35.24 27.27
N VAL A 826 18.80 36.22 27.21
CA VAL A 826 19.92 36.32 26.26
C VAL A 826 20.81 35.06 26.35
N LYS A 827 21.20 34.68 27.59
CA LYS A 827 22.00 33.47 27.81
C LYS A 827 21.31 32.22 27.26
N ALA A 828 19.99 32.06 27.53
CA ALA A 828 19.23 30.94 27.04
C ALA A 828 19.16 30.93 25.51
N MET A 829 18.93 32.10 24.90
CA MET A 829 18.87 32.20 23.44
C MET A 829 20.19 31.83 22.76
N ILE A 830 21.33 32.32 23.31
CA ILE A 830 22.65 31.98 22.78
C ILE A 830 22.95 30.51 22.91
N VAL A 831 22.64 29.89 24.08
CA VAL A 831 22.79 28.44 24.26
C VAL A 831 21.91 27.66 23.28
N GLN A 832 20.65 28.07 23.12
CA GLN A 832 19.72 27.37 22.22
C GLN A 832 20.12 27.48 20.73
N ALA A 833 20.54 28.65 20.29
CA ALA A 833 20.88 28.92 18.89
C ALA A 833 22.29 28.46 18.52
N LEU A 834 23.27 28.69 19.38
CA LEU A 834 24.70 28.57 19.06
C LEU A 834 25.37 27.38 19.78
N GLY A 835 24.67 26.69 20.70
CA GLY A 835 25.17 25.50 21.38
C GLY A 835 26.31 25.77 22.40
N ARG A 836 26.60 27.03 22.72
CA ARG A 836 27.64 27.43 23.65
C ARG A 836 27.16 28.41 24.73
N PRO A 837 27.82 28.50 25.87
CA PRO A 837 27.52 29.54 26.84
C PRO A 837 27.75 30.93 26.24
N ALA A 838 26.94 31.91 26.70
CA ALA A 838 27.16 33.32 26.38
C ALA A 838 28.42 33.84 27.09
N SER A 839 29.32 34.48 26.36
CA SER A 839 30.46 35.21 26.91
C SER A 839 30.02 36.55 27.52
N ASP A 840 30.93 37.20 28.26
CA ASP A 840 30.69 38.55 28.77
C ASP A 840 30.55 39.56 27.63
N GLU A 841 31.24 39.36 26.52
CA GLU A 841 31.15 40.16 25.30
C GLU A 841 29.79 39.98 24.62
N ASP A 842 29.31 38.74 24.48
CA ASP A 842 27.97 38.45 23.96
C ASP A 842 26.90 39.19 24.78
N LEU A 843 27.01 39.15 26.11
CA LEU A 843 26.04 39.80 26.98
C LEU A 843 26.10 41.32 26.87
N ALA A 844 27.30 41.92 26.80
CA ALA A 844 27.46 43.34 26.63
C ALA A 844 26.91 43.84 25.30
N GLY A 845 27.29 43.19 24.19
CA GLY A 845 26.78 43.49 22.86
C GLY A 845 25.27 43.30 22.74
N SER A 846 24.74 42.21 23.33
CA SER A 846 23.29 41.95 23.32
C SER A 846 22.50 43.03 24.08
N ARG A 847 23.03 43.53 25.21
CA ARG A 847 22.36 44.61 25.97
C ARG A 847 22.30 45.92 25.18
N GLU A 848 23.38 46.28 24.51
CA GLU A 848 23.46 47.46 23.63
C GLU A 848 22.48 47.29 22.45
N PHE A 849 22.54 46.17 21.73
CA PHE A 849 21.68 45.90 20.59
C PHE A 849 20.19 45.86 20.95
N LEU A 850 19.80 45.28 22.08
CA LEU A 850 18.41 45.31 22.55
C LEU A 850 17.91 46.75 22.84
N LEU A 851 18.79 47.64 23.31
CA LEU A 851 18.43 49.06 23.50
C LEU A 851 18.27 49.77 22.16
N GLU A 852 19.13 49.51 21.19
CA GLU A 852 19.02 50.04 19.82
C GLU A 852 17.69 49.56 19.17
N LEU A 853 17.35 48.28 19.24
CA LEU A 853 16.09 47.74 18.73
C LEU A 853 14.89 48.39 19.44
N ALA A 854 14.97 48.60 20.74
CA ALA A 854 13.90 49.27 21.50
C ALA A 854 13.72 50.73 21.02
N ALA A 855 14.82 51.46 20.81
CA ALA A 855 14.79 52.83 20.29
C ALA A 855 14.19 52.87 18.86
N GLU A 856 14.60 51.97 17.96
CA GLU A 856 14.09 51.87 16.60
C GLU A 856 12.55 51.66 16.59
N HIS A 857 12.07 50.84 17.49
CA HIS A 857 10.63 50.59 17.63
C HIS A 857 9.89 51.59 18.53
N SER A 858 10.58 52.63 19.02
CA SER A 858 10.02 53.63 19.97
C SER A 858 9.46 52.94 21.25
N ILE A 859 10.12 51.92 21.74
CA ILE A 859 9.78 51.20 22.97
C ILE A 859 10.61 51.77 24.11
N PRO A 860 9.99 52.27 25.21
CA PRO A 860 10.71 52.73 26.36
C PRO A 860 11.57 51.62 26.99
N PRO A 861 12.78 51.96 27.53
CA PRO A 861 13.71 50.96 28.11
C PRO A 861 13.11 50.09 29.22
N GLN A 862 12.16 50.60 29.99
CA GLN A 862 11.46 49.82 31.02
C GLN A 862 10.54 48.74 30.43
N ASP A 863 10.02 48.95 29.21
CA ASP A 863 9.09 48.01 28.53
C ASP A 863 9.81 47.02 27.61
N LEU A 864 11.12 47.14 27.46
CA LEU A 864 11.93 46.27 26.61
C LEU A 864 11.73 44.80 26.94
N SER A 865 11.69 44.43 28.21
CA SER A 865 11.55 43.02 28.63
C SER A 865 10.20 42.41 28.25
N SER A 866 9.17 43.22 28.07
CA SER A 866 7.81 42.79 27.67
C SER A 866 7.48 43.02 26.18
N SER A 867 8.38 43.64 25.43
CA SER A 867 8.20 43.95 24.02
C SER A 867 8.47 42.73 23.14
N GLU A 868 7.39 42.08 22.65
CA GLU A 868 7.50 40.95 21.72
C GLU A 868 8.32 41.29 20.47
N ARG A 869 8.15 42.49 19.93
CA ARG A 869 8.81 42.94 18.72
C ARG A 869 10.33 43.05 18.88
N VAL A 870 10.80 43.62 19.97
CA VAL A 870 12.24 43.70 20.24
C VAL A 870 12.87 42.32 20.37
N TRP A 871 12.22 41.42 21.09
CA TRP A 871 12.71 40.05 21.25
C TRP A 871 12.59 39.21 19.98
N GLN A 872 11.62 39.48 19.13
CA GLN A 872 11.50 38.85 17.79
C GLN A 872 12.72 39.24 16.93
N ASP A 873 13.03 40.55 16.86
CA ASP A 873 14.13 41.02 16.02
C ASP A 873 15.49 40.56 16.59
N PHE A 874 15.63 40.48 17.89
CA PHE A 874 16.79 39.88 18.53
C PHE A 874 16.90 38.39 18.22
N ALA A 875 15.80 37.64 18.26
CA ALA A 875 15.78 36.23 17.87
C ALA A 875 16.17 36.05 16.39
N GLN A 876 15.64 36.89 15.50
CA GLN A 876 15.97 36.87 14.08
C GLN A 876 17.45 37.21 13.85
N SER A 877 18.04 38.16 14.59
CA SER A 877 19.46 38.50 14.48
C SER A 877 20.36 37.30 14.79
N LEU A 878 19.98 36.47 15.78
CA LEU A 878 20.73 35.26 16.11
C LEU A 878 20.65 34.22 14.96
N PHE A 879 19.50 34.08 14.28
CA PHE A 879 19.40 33.25 13.09
C PHE A 879 20.21 33.76 11.91
N CYS A 880 20.51 35.10 11.88
CA CYS A 880 21.33 35.70 10.85
C CYS A 880 22.85 35.54 11.10
N LEU A 881 23.25 35.10 12.29
CA LEU A 881 24.67 34.89 12.59
C LEU A 881 25.24 33.75 11.78
N LYS A 882 26.47 33.89 11.30
CA LYS A 882 27.19 32.79 10.62
C LYS A 882 27.36 31.60 11.54
N GLU A 883 27.56 31.77 12.81
CA GLU A 883 27.69 30.73 13.81
C GLU A 883 26.45 29.84 13.90
N PHE A 884 25.24 30.37 13.59
CA PHE A 884 24.02 29.59 13.54
C PHE A 884 23.96 28.61 12.33
N ILE A 885 24.54 29.00 11.21
CA ILE A 885 24.46 28.24 9.96
C ILE A 885 25.74 27.49 9.59
N TYR A 886 26.79 27.65 10.36
CA TYR A 886 28.08 26.94 10.21
C TYR A 886 28.34 26.05 11.42
N VAL A 887 28.99 24.92 11.18
CA VAL A 887 29.46 23.97 12.21
C VAL A 887 30.98 23.97 12.17
N ASP A 888 31.54 24.16 13.35
CA ASP A 888 32.99 24.13 13.61
C ASP A 888 33.47 22.72 13.96
#